data_a3a8aad00f18dd01232a8494c8b82087
#
_entry.id   a3a8aad00f18dd01232a8494c8b82087
#
_cell.length_a   1.000
_cell.length_b   1.000
_cell.length_c   1.000
_cell.angle_alpha   90.00
_cell.angle_beta   90.00
_cell.angle_gamma   90.00
#
_symmetry.space_group_name_H-M   'P 1'
#
loop_
_entity.id
_entity.type
_entity.pdbx_description
1 polymer ?
#
loop_
_entity_poly.entity_id
_entity_poly.type
_entity_poly.pdbx_seq_one_letter_code
_entity_poly.pdbx_strand_id
1 'polypeptide(L)'
;MAALLLLLPIVFLRTLPDAFEFPKMELLATGAVLILAIGAIRESARIGASSETAWLTALPHRLIAWVRSDLLGAGVVAYLGSALVSTVFSIRPALSLFGAPESLAGLKTAMATASIFFASRSLSSNQRWFHVMTSVASVAAAIAAGYALLQLYKLDPYTWAGYSTFGGENRIFGTLAHPNMLGAYLVMSLPLTVRVATRATSRLVKVAWVVVGAATLLVLITTLSRGAWIGLGVAGAAYVLLVSRGARATSSSSERRARAPAAGLVWPAVLAVLTIVLLLISAPQLRSALVERIGQIGNMSAPTTQSRLQLWNAGLRMGADHPILGAGLDCYGDAFPAYRSAEYVRIEWGGNPTKAHNEMINILATQGSLGVVAALAVVLLVARAVWRSTASGNPEIRGDAVASGAALAGFAGQALTGFTVVAIGALAAALAGWLGGAQDAETSRPDPVRSAGAPSGRSWIAGLIVFAGAAALFVSSVVNPWRAARMEYEASRYPMGSPFRTEAYARAAALLPWYDRYEREAGRSLFIEAVQSRDPDEAWRALERARQAFENAVRMDRRSGVLRAYLALVLSSEVRLRPTREGPARVREVAIDAVARDPLNPYVIGLAEQSLMGAELDAEAGSLALRCAKLYPGFAQPFADVGSMALRQGRSGDAIDTLAIAVRKDWHGDPQGKAKAWESLSTAYLRLEKYEEAQAAAESALRLNPALPTASENRLEAIRLRAGRD
;
A
#
# COMPACT_ATOMS: atom_id res chain seq x y z
N MET A 1 4.09 -12.67 21.21
CA MET A 1 2.95 -12.78 20.29
C MET A 1 1.74 -11.96 20.67
N ALA A 2 1.22 -12.05 21.90
CA ALA A 2 0.11 -11.18 22.35
C ALA A 2 0.42 -9.67 22.22
N ALA A 3 1.61 -9.24 22.62
CA ALA A 3 2.06 -7.86 22.45
C ALA A 3 2.10 -7.42 20.97
N LEU A 4 2.50 -8.30 20.05
CA LEU A 4 2.46 -7.98 18.61
C LEU A 4 1.02 -7.74 18.14
N LEU A 5 0.10 -8.64 18.44
CA LEU A 5 -1.31 -8.51 18.05
C LEU A 5 -1.99 -7.28 18.69
N LEU A 6 -1.54 -6.85 19.86
CA LEU A 6 -1.98 -5.60 20.48
C LEU A 6 -1.43 -4.38 19.76
N LEU A 7 -0.12 -4.35 19.53
CA LEU A 7 0.57 -3.14 19.09
C LEU A 7 0.43 -2.89 17.58
N LEU A 8 0.39 -3.95 16.76
CA LEU A 8 0.31 -3.80 15.29
C LEU A 8 -0.83 -2.89 14.80
N PRO A 9 -2.08 -2.98 15.30
CA PRO A 9 -3.13 -2.06 14.86
C PRO A 9 -3.07 -0.67 15.49
N ILE A 10 -2.24 -0.44 16.51
CA ILE A 10 -2.24 0.80 17.32
C ILE A 10 -1.05 1.70 16.96
N VAL A 11 0.14 1.11 16.74
CA VAL A 11 1.39 1.86 16.60
C VAL A 11 1.41 2.71 15.34
N PHE A 12 1.79 3.96 15.50
CA PHE A 12 2.17 4.88 14.43
C PHE A 12 3.28 5.82 14.90
N LEU A 13 4.09 6.34 13.97
CA LEU A 13 5.23 7.21 14.26
C LEU A 13 5.32 8.35 13.25
N ARG A 14 5.02 9.56 13.67
CA ARG A 14 5.01 10.78 12.84
C ARG A 14 6.39 11.21 12.34
N THR A 15 7.46 10.63 12.85
CA THR A 15 8.85 10.89 12.47
C THR A 15 9.35 9.99 11.34
N LEU A 16 8.43 9.38 10.59
CA LEU A 16 8.71 8.53 9.44
C LEU A 16 7.88 9.00 8.24
N PRO A 17 8.34 8.79 7.00
CA PRO A 17 7.61 9.17 5.79
C PRO A 17 6.24 8.48 5.69
N ASP A 18 6.19 7.18 5.96
CA ASP A 18 4.96 6.46 6.26
C ASP A 18 4.82 6.31 7.78
N ALA A 19 3.97 7.15 8.35
CA ALA A 19 3.77 7.19 9.79
C ALA A 19 3.06 5.94 10.36
N PHE A 20 2.37 5.15 9.54
CA PHE A 20 1.45 4.10 9.99
C PHE A 20 1.90 2.68 9.63
N GLU A 21 2.03 2.33 8.36
CA GLU A 21 2.25 0.94 7.98
C GLU A 21 3.71 0.51 8.12
N PHE A 22 4.66 1.41 7.86
CA PHE A 22 6.07 1.11 8.01
C PHE A 22 6.46 0.70 9.45
N PRO A 23 6.11 1.44 10.53
CA PRO A 23 6.45 1.01 11.90
C PRO A 23 5.79 -0.31 12.30
N LYS A 24 4.59 -0.62 11.79
CA LYS A 24 3.92 -1.90 12.01
C LYS A 24 4.67 -3.05 11.34
N MET A 25 5.15 -2.83 10.12
CA MET A 25 5.91 -3.85 9.40
C MET A 25 7.22 -4.18 10.11
N GLU A 26 7.94 -3.15 10.58
CA GLU A 26 9.19 -3.37 11.29
C GLU A 26 8.97 -4.06 12.65
N LEU A 27 7.86 -3.76 13.31
CA LEU A 27 7.43 -4.46 14.52
C LEU A 27 7.08 -5.93 14.22
N LEU A 28 6.36 -6.21 13.12
CA LEU A 28 6.05 -7.58 12.68
C LEU A 28 7.33 -8.35 12.33
N ALA A 29 8.24 -7.73 11.56
CA ALA A 29 9.51 -8.34 11.16
C ALA A 29 10.37 -8.66 12.38
N THR A 30 10.46 -7.74 13.35
CA THR A 30 11.15 -7.98 14.64
C THR A 30 10.57 -9.20 15.37
N GLY A 31 9.25 -9.24 15.49
CA GLY A 31 8.54 -10.37 16.11
C GLY A 31 8.77 -11.68 15.38
N ALA A 32 8.78 -11.67 14.05
CA ALA A 32 9.05 -12.84 13.23
C ALA A 32 10.46 -13.37 13.41
N VAL A 33 11.47 -12.50 13.41
CA VAL A 33 12.88 -12.88 13.68
C VAL A 33 12.99 -13.54 15.05
N LEU A 34 12.35 -12.98 16.09
CA LEU A 34 12.36 -13.56 17.44
C LEU A 34 11.66 -14.93 17.47
N ILE A 35 10.51 -15.08 16.82
CA ILE A 35 9.78 -16.35 16.74
C ILE A 35 10.62 -17.41 16.05
N LEU A 36 11.23 -17.08 14.92
CA LEU A 36 12.09 -17.99 14.15
C LEU A 36 13.33 -18.37 14.92
N ALA A 37 13.98 -17.43 15.59
CA ALA A 37 15.15 -17.68 16.42
C ALA A 37 14.83 -18.63 17.60
N ILE A 38 13.74 -18.40 18.31
CA ILE A 38 13.27 -19.28 19.41
C ILE A 38 12.93 -20.67 18.86
N GLY A 39 12.25 -20.76 17.71
CA GLY A 39 11.93 -22.01 17.06
C GLY A 39 13.18 -22.81 16.68
N ALA A 40 14.16 -22.17 16.06
CA ALA A 40 15.41 -22.77 15.65
C ALA A 40 16.27 -23.22 16.84
N ILE A 41 16.33 -22.44 17.93
CA ILE A 41 17.02 -22.86 19.17
C ILE A 41 16.38 -24.10 19.77
N ARG A 42 15.04 -24.15 19.83
CA ARG A 42 14.30 -25.33 20.33
C ARG A 42 14.56 -26.57 19.49
N GLU A 43 14.58 -26.43 18.15
CA GLU A 43 14.79 -27.55 17.24
C GLU A 43 16.25 -28.03 17.26
N SER A 44 17.22 -27.11 17.31
CA SER A 44 18.64 -27.49 17.45
C SER A 44 18.91 -28.27 18.74
N ALA A 45 18.23 -27.93 19.84
CA ALA A 45 18.30 -28.68 21.08
C ALA A 45 17.71 -30.10 20.95
N ARG A 46 16.69 -30.31 20.11
CA ARG A 46 16.10 -31.63 19.81
C ARG A 46 16.98 -32.48 18.90
N ILE A 47 17.61 -31.87 17.89
CA ILE A 47 18.49 -32.58 16.93
C ILE A 47 19.77 -33.03 17.64
N GLY A 48 20.33 -32.21 18.54
CA GLY A 48 21.52 -32.60 19.33
C GLY A 48 21.34 -33.86 20.18
N ALA A 49 20.10 -34.33 20.39
CA ALA A 49 19.78 -35.56 21.11
C ALA A 49 19.62 -36.78 20.19
N SER A 50 19.69 -36.65 18.85
CA SER A 50 19.57 -37.74 17.87
C SER A 50 20.80 -37.80 16.95
N SER A 51 21.15 -38.99 16.41
CA SER A 51 22.23 -39.10 15.44
C SER A 51 21.90 -38.35 14.14
N GLU A 52 22.77 -37.49 13.64
CA GLU A 52 22.57 -36.64 12.45
C GLU A 52 22.21 -37.45 11.19
N THR A 53 22.82 -38.63 11.00
CA THR A 53 22.54 -39.51 9.86
C THR A 53 21.14 -40.09 9.87
N ALA A 54 20.63 -40.48 11.03
CA ALA A 54 19.28 -40.98 11.18
C ALA A 54 18.19 -39.89 10.95
N TRP A 55 18.53 -38.62 11.22
CA TRP A 55 17.62 -37.50 10.99
C TRP A 55 17.47 -37.19 9.49
N LEU A 56 18.56 -37.13 8.74
CA LEU A 56 18.57 -36.87 7.29
C LEU A 56 17.86 -37.98 6.48
N THR A 57 18.12 -39.23 6.80
CA THR A 57 17.47 -40.37 6.10
C THR A 57 15.98 -40.46 6.38
N ALA A 58 15.52 -40.05 7.56
CA ALA A 58 14.11 -39.98 7.92
C ALA A 58 13.35 -38.75 7.41
N LEU A 59 14.04 -37.76 6.87
CA LEU A 59 13.46 -36.45 6.47
C LEU A 59 12.28 -36.61 5.48
N PRO A 60 12.38 -37.39 4.38
CA PRO A 60 11.26 -37.54 3.44
C PRO A 60 10.01 -38.15 4.10
N HIS A 61 10.21 -39.20 4.92
CA HIS A 61 9.09 -39.84 5.61
C HIS A 61 8.46 -38.93 6.66
N ARG A 62 9.24 -38.16 7.38
CA ARG A 62 8.76 -37.17 8.34
C ARG A 62 8.01 -36.05 7.64
N LEU A 63 8.48 -35.55 6.49
CA LEU A 63 7.80 -34.54 5.70
C LEU A 63 6.42 -35.05 5.20
N ILE A 64 6.38 -36.25 4.64
CA ILE A 64 5.11 -36.89 4.20
C ILE A 64 4.15 -37.06 5.37
N ALA A 65 4.63 -37.56 6.50
CA ALA A 65 3.82 -37.74 7.71
C ALA A 65 3.29 -36.38 8.22
N TRP A 66 4.14 -35.36 8.23
CA TRP A 66 3.74 -33.98 8.61
C TRP A 66 2.69 -33.42 7.65
N VAL A 67 2.89 -33.51 6.34
CA VAL A 67 1.90 -33.05 5.34
C VAL A 67 0.55 -33.74 5.54
N ARG A 68 0.54 -35.06 5.83
CA ARG A 68 -0.68 -35.79 6.09
C ARG A 68 -1.37 -35.39 7.40
N SER A 69 -0.61 -35.08 8.42
CA SER A 69 -1.14 -34.68 9.74
C SER A 69 -1.54 -33.20 9.80
N ASP A 70 -0.87 -32.31 9.04
CA ASP A 70 -1.08 -30.87 9.03
C ASP A 70 -1.28 -30.32 7.62
N LEU A 71 -2.44 -30.59 7.04
CA LEU A 71 -2.78 -30.10 5.70
C LEU A 71 -2.80 -28.57 5.60
N LEU A 72 -3.25 -27.88 6.66
CA LEU A 72 -3.31 -26.42 6.66
C LEU A 72 -1.90 -25.80 6.74
N GLY A 73 -1.04 -26.32 7.62
CA GLY A 73 0.36 -25.93 7.67
C GLY A 73 1.09 -26.20 6.35
N ALA A 74 0.84 -27.37 5.73
CA ALA A 74 1.38 -27.71 4.42
C ALA A 74 0.88 -26.75 3.32
N GLY A 75 -0.39 -26.36 3.36
CA GLY A 75 -0.96 -25.35 2.47
C GLY A 75 -0.26 -23.97 2.60
N VAL A 76 0.01 -23.53 3.83
CA VAL A 76 0.75 -22.27 4.08
C VAL A 76 2.19 -22.37 3.56
N VAL A 77 2.87 -23.52 3.75
CA VAL A 77 4.22 -23.73 3.20
C VAL A 77 4.20 -23.77 1.68
N ALA A 78 3.18 -24.39 1.06
CA ALA A 78 3.01 -24.36 -0.39
C ALA A 78 2.80 -22.94 -0.93
N TYR A 79 2.01 -22.11 -0.24
CA TYR A 79 1.84 -20.71 -0.58
C TYR A 79 3.16 -19.93 -0.47
N LEU A 80 3.93 -20.10 0.60
CA LEU A 80 5.26 -19.53 0.73
C LEU A 80 6.23 -20.03 -0.34
N GLY A 81 6.14 -21.30 -0.72
CA GLY A 81 6.91 -21.87 -1.82
C GLY A 81 6.60 -21.19 -3.15
N SER A 82 5.31 -20.97 -3.45
CA SER A 82 4.90 -20.24 -4.65
C SER A 82 5.40 -18.79 -4.63
N ALA A 83 5.33 -18.13 -3.47
CA ALA A 83 5.83 -16.78 -3.27
C ALA A 83 7.36 -16.70 -3.46
N LEU A 84 8.11 -17.68 -2.93
CA LEU A 84 9.56 -17.76 -3.11
C LEU A 84 9.94 -17.95 -4.58
N VAL A 85 9.29 -18.88 -5.28
CA VAL A 85 9.56 -19.12 -6.70
C VAL A 85 9.21 -17.88 -7.53
N SER A 86 8.08 -17.24 -7.28
CA SER A 86 7.71 -15.96 -7.90
C SER A 86 8.74 -14.87 -7.63
N THR A 87 9.30 -14.80 -6.42
CA THR A 87 10.36 -13.84 -6.06
C THR A 87 11.65 -14.08 -6.84
N VAL A 88 12.09 -15.32 -6.98
CA VAL A 88 13.32 -15.67 -7.73
C VAL A 88 13.20 -15.29 -9.20
N PHE A 89 12.04 -15.53 -9.81
CA PHE A 89 11.77 -15.23 -11.23
C PHE A 89 11.08 -13.87 -11.45
N SER A 90 11.07 -13.02 -10.43
CA SER A 90 10.46 -11.70 -10.49
C SER A 90 11.15 -10.77 -11.50
N ILE A 91 10.38 -9.82 -12.01
CA ILE A 91 10.93 -8.69 -12.78
C ILE A 91 11.90 -7.82 -11.96
N ARG A 92 11.77 -7.83 -10.60
CA ARG A 92 12.66 -7.15 -9.63
C ARG A 92 12.86 -8.03 -8.39
N PRO A 93 13.76 -9.03 -8.42
CA PRO A 93 13.90 -10.02 -7.35
C PRO A 93 14.17 -9.42 -5.96
N ALA A 94 15.04 -8.41 -5.87
CA ALA A 94 15.34 -7.76 -4.59
C ALA A 94 14.13 -7.01 -4.02
N LEU A 95 13.36 -6.30 -4.86
CA LEU A 95 12.10 -5.66 -4.44
C LEU A 95 11.09 -6.71 -3.98
N SER A 96 10.92 -7.81 -4.73
CA SER A 96 10.04 -8.92 -4.36
C SER A 96 10.44 -9.60 -3.05
N LEU A 97 11.74 -9.62 -2.74
CA LEU A 97 12.24 -10.20 -1.48
C LEU A 97 11.90 -9.30 -0.27
N PHE A 98 12.28 -8.03 -0.35
CA PHE A 98 12.18 -7.12 0.80
C PHE A 98 10.85 -6.37 0.86
N GLY A 99 10.21 -6.13 -0.28
CA GLY A 99 9.03 -5.26 -0.43
C GLY A 99 9.42 -3.78 -0.52
N ALA A 100 8.67 -3.00 -1.29
CA ALA A 100 8.82 -1.54 -1.28
C ALA A 100 8.31 -0.96 0.04
N PRO A 101 8.98 0.05 0.61
CA PRO A 101 8.54 0.69 1.86
C PRO A 101 7.10 1.24 1.83
N GLU A 102 6.55 1.54 0.64
CA GLU A 102 5.19 2.05 0.46
C GLU A 102 4.12 0.96 0.42
N SER A 103 4.46 -0.27 0.02
CA SER A 103 3.50 -1.35 -0.20
C SER A 103 3.66 -2.51 0.76
N LEU A 104 4.90 -2.78 1.21
CA LEU A 104 5.27 -3.77 2.23
C LEU A 104 4.73 -5.19 1.92
N ALA A 105 4.66 -5.57 0.63
CA ALA A 105 4.05 -6.82 0.18
C ALA A 105 5.04 -7.87 -0.36
N GLY A 106 6.34 -7.74 -0.03
CA GLY A 106 7.38 -8.68 -0.43
C GLY A 106 7.36 -10.02 0.33
N LEU A 107 8.25 -10.92 -0.05
CA LEU A 107 8.43 -12.23 0.58
C LEU A 107 8.73 -12.12 2.09
N LYS A 108 9.48 -11.10 2.51
CA LYS A 108 9.73 -10.75 3.92
C LYS A 108 8.41 -10.69 4.71
N THR A 109 7.42 -9.99 4.19
CA THR A 109 6.09 -9.83 4.82
C THR A 109 5.31 -11.15 4.87
N ALA A 110 5.36 -11.93 3.77
CA ALA A 110 4.71 -13.24 3.73
C ALA A 110 5.32 -14.20 4.77
N MET A 111 6.64 -14.25 4.88
CA MET A 111 7.36 -15.06 5.88
C MET A 111 7.07 -14.60 7.31
N ALA A 112 7.07 -13.28 7.55
CA ALA A 112 6.75 -12.73 8.87
C ALA A 112 5.31 -13.06 9.28
N THR A 113 4.35 -12.94 8.38
CA THR A 113 2.95 -13.31 8.60
C THR A 113 2.80 -14.81 8.87
N ALA A 114 3.48 -15.65 8.09
CA ALA A 114 3.47 -17.11 8.30
C ALA A 114 4.09 -17.52 9.64
N SER A 115 5.11 -16.78 10.13
CA SER A 115 5.66 -17.04 11.46
C SER A 115 4.62 -16.86 12.58
N ILE A 116 3.71 -15.88 12.44
CA ILE A 116 2.56 -15.69 13.35
C ILE A 116 1.61 -16.88 13.26
N PHE A 117 1.32 -17.36 12.04
CA PHE A 117 0.48 -18.56 11.86
C PHE A 117 1.06 -19.77 12.60
N PHE A 118 2.32 -20.12 12.38
CA PHE A 118 2.95 -21.28 13.00
C PHE A 118 3.11 -21.12 14.52
N ALA A 119 3.42 -19.90 15.00
CA ALA A 119 3.48 -19.63 16.43
C ALA A 119 2.10 -19.76 17.09
N SER A 120 1.02 -19.24 16.46
CA SER A 120 -0.35 -19.40 16.98
C SER A 120 -0.77 -20.87 16.99
N ARG A 121 -0.43 -21.61 15.92
CA ARG A 121 -0.67 -23.05 15.81
C ARG A 121 0.02 -23.83 16.93
N SER A 122 1.28 -23.52 17.23
CA SER A 122 2.02 -24.20 18.31
C SER A 122 1.46 -23.91 19.71
N LEU A 123 0.70 -22.82 19.85
CA LEU A 123 0.05 -22.42 21.11
C LEU A 123 -1.40 -22.89 21.21
N SER A 124 -1.97 -23.51 20.17
CA SER A 124 -3.39 -23.86 20.08
C SER A 124 -3.84 -24.92 21.09
N SER A 125 -2.93 -25.77 21.56
CA SER A 125 -3.19 -26.73 22.66
C SER A 125 -3.46 -26.03 24.00
N ASN A 126 -3.03 -24.78 24.16
CA ASN A 126 -3.33 -23.97 25.33
C ASN A 126 -4.58 -23.13 25.08
N GLN A 127 -5.72 -23.54 25.63
CA GLN A 127 -6.99 -22.82 25.48
C GLN A 127 -6.93 -21.36 25.95
N ARG A 128 -6.07 -21.05 26.96
CA ARG A 128 -5.83 -19.66 27.40
C ARG A 128 -5.26 -18.78 26.29
N TRP A 129 -4.55 -19.37 25.34
CA TRP A 129 -3.98 -18.61 24.21
C TRP A 129 -5.07 -17.94 23.37
N PHE A 130 -6.15 -18.66 23.06
CA PHE A 130 -7.25 -18.07 22.29
C PHE A 130 -7.94 -16.94 23.08
N HIS A 131 -8.11 -17.10 24.39
CA HIS A 131 -8.68 -16.04 25.23
C HIS A 131 -7.81 -14.77 25.22
N VAL A 132 -6.50 -14.93 25.35
CA VAL A 132 -5.56 -13.80 25.28
C VAL A 132 -5.62 -13.15 23.90
N MET A 133 -5.55 -13.92 22.83
CA MET A 133 -5.56 -13.43 21.46
C MET A 133 -6.82 -12.62 21.16
N THR A 134 -8.00 -13.13 21.46
CA THR A 134 -9.27 -12.44 21.23
C THR A 134 -9.44 -11.20 22.08
N SER A 135 -9.06 -11.26 23.37
CA SER A 135 -9.10 -10.09 24.26
C SER A 135 -8.17 -8.98 23.80
N VAL A 136 -6.95 -9.34 23.40
CA VAL A 136 -5.95 -8.38 22.89
C VAL A 136 -6.41 -7.74 21.58
N ALA A 137 -6.96 -8.53 20.64
CA ALA A 137 -7.50 -7.99 19.38
C ALA A 137 -8.69 -7.04 19.63
N SER A 138 -9.56 -7.38 20.61
CA SER A 138 -10.70 -6.54 20.97
C SER A 138 -10.28 -5.24 21.67
N VAL A 139 -9.26 -5.29 22.55
CA VAL A 139 -8.66 -4.09 23.16
C VAL A 139 -8.03 -3.19 22.11
N ALA A 140 -7.27 -3.77 21.19
CA ALA A 140 -6.67 -3.02 20.09
C ALA A 140 -7.74 -2.35 19.21
N ALA A 141 -8.84 -3.06 18.91
CA ALA A 141 -9.97 -2.50 18.18
C ALA A 141 -10.64 -1.35 18.95
N ALA A 142 -10.79 -1.48 20.27
CA ALA A 142 -11.32 -0.42 21.13
C ALA A 142 -10.44 0.84 21.11
N ILE A 143 -9.11 0.69 21.16
CA ILE A 143 -8.16 1.80 21.07
C ILE A 143 -8.21 2.46 19.67
N ALA A 144 -8.18 1.65 18.60
CA ALA A 144 -8.25 2.16 17.23
C ALA A 144 -9.59 2.87 16.96
N ALA A 145 -10.71 2.32 17.45
CA ALA A 145 -12.02 2.95 17.36
C ALA A 145 -12.10 4.22 18.22
N GLY A 146 -11.54 4.22 19.42
CA GLY A 146 -11.47 5.40 20.28
C GLY A 146 -10.74 6.56 19.63
N TYR A 147 -9.56 6.30 19.03
CA TYR A 147 -8.84 7.32 18.27
C TYR A 147 -9.62 7.79 17.03
N ALA A 148 -10.28 6.88 16.32
CA ALA A 148 -11.13 7.24 15.19
C ALA A 148 -12.34 8.12 15.60
N LEU A 149 -12.89 7.93 16.81
CA LEU A 149 -13.91 8.81 17.38
C LEU A 149 -13.36 10.23 17.65
N LEU A 150 -12.12 10.36 18.14
CA LEU A 150 -11.49 11.69 18.26
C LEU A 150 -11.40 12.38 16.90
N GLN A 151 -11.05 11.64 15.83
CA GLN A 151 -11.06 12.18 14.46
C GLN A 151 -12.46 12.58 13.99
N LEU A 152 -13.46 11.75 14.27
CA LEU A 152 -14.86 12.00 13.90
C LEU A 152 -15.38 13.30 14.51
N TYR A 153 -15.06 13.55 15.80
CA TYR A 153 -15.48 14.74 16.54
C TYR A 153 -14.51 15.92 16.40
N LYS A 154 -13.47 15.82 15.51
CA LYS A 154 -12.44 16.87 15.30
C LYS A 154 -11.63 17.19 16.55
N LEU A 155 -11.46 16.22 17.43
CA LEU A 155 -10.66 16.29 18.65
C LEU A 155 -9.27 15.63 18.48
N ASP A 156 -8.88 15.29 17.24
CA ASP A 156 -7.57 14.72 16.96
C ASP A 156 -6.47 15.75 17.31
N PRO A 157 -5.55 15.42 18.22
CA PRO A 157 -4.47 16.34 18.61
C PRO A 157 -3.44 16.55 17.50
N TYR A 158 -3.55 15.81 16.40
CA TYR A 158 -2.59 15.87 15.29
C TYR A 158 -3.25 16.37 14.00
N THR A 159 -2.49 17.16 13.24
CA THR A 159 -2.81 17.48 11.85
C THR A 159 -2.13 16.46 10.93
N TRP A 160 -2.90 15.87 10.03
CA TRP A 160 -2.43 14.84 9.11
C TRP A 160 -2.53 15.34 7.67
N ALA A 161 -1.42 15.92 7.17
CA ALA A 161 -1.35 16.34 5.78
C ALA A 161 -1.52 15.12 4.84
N GLY A 162 -2.45 15.21 3.89
CA GLY A 162 -2.73 14.14 2.93
C GLY A 162 -3.56 12.97 3.43
N TYR A 163 -3.85 12.86 4.74
CA TYR A 163 -4.65 11.76 5.30
C TYR A 163 -6.10 12.12 5.61
N SER A 164 -6.46 13.40 5.59
CA SER A 164 -7.81 13.86 5.95
C SER A 164 -8.82 13.76 4.82
N THR A 165 -8.35 13.70 3.56
CA THR A 165 -9.22 13.67 2.38
C THR A 165 -8.96 12.44 1.53
N PHE A 166 -9.94 11.51 1.47
CA PHE A 166 -9.90 10.32 0.64
C PHE A 166 -11.03 10.38 -0.38
N GLY A 167 -10.68 10.58 -1.65
CA GLY A 167 -11.67 10.76 -2.72
C GLY A 167 -12.49 12.06 -2.61
N GLY A 168 -11.85 13.13 -2.10
CA GLY A 168 -12.49 14.44 -1.89
C GLY A 168 -13.31 14.57 -0.61
N GLU A 169 -13.41 13.50 0.20
CA GLU A 169 -14.20 13.47 1.44
C GLU A 169 -13.29 13.39 2.67
N ASN A 170 -13.65 14.12 3.73
CA ASN A 170 -13.04 13.96 5.05
C ASN A 170 -13.54 12.67 5.70
N ARG A 171 -12.68 11.64 5.76
CA ARG A 171 -13.00 10.33 6.31
C ARG A 171 -12.06 9.97 7.43
N ILE A 172 -12.60 9.29 8.45
CA ILE A 172 -11.80 8.80 9.57
C ILE A 172 -10.97 7.58 9.15
N PHE A 173 -9.72 7.52 9.59
CA PHE A 173 -8.78 6.43 9.29
C PHE A 173 -8.17 5.78 10.55
N GLY A 174 -8.40 6.37 11.73
CA GLY A 174 -7.93 5.87 13.01
C GLY A 174 -6.40 5.72 13.04
N THR A 175 -5.93 4.63 13.61
CA THR A 175 -4.51 4.25 13.70
C THR A 175 -4.03 3.42 12.51
N LEU A 176 -4.85 3.24 11.45
CA LEU A 176 -4.59 2.33 10.33
C LEU A 176 -4.39 3.04 8.99
N ALA A 177 -4.12 4.35 9.01
CA ALA A 177 -3.75 5.18 7.87
C ALA A 177 -4.82 5.39 6.79
N HIS A 178 -5.79 4.48 6.67
CA HIS A 178 -6.77 4.53 5.60
C HIS A 178 -8.14 4.02 6.08
N PRO A 179 -9.27 4.68 5.73
CA PRO A 179 -10.62 4.26 6.15
C PRO A 179 -10.94 2.80 5.83
N ASN A 180 -10.51 2.30 4.66
CA ASN A 180 -10.75 0.91 4.27
C ASN A 180 -9.98 -0.08 5.16
N MET A 181 -8.76 0.27 5.60
CA MET A 181 -7.94 -0.59 6.46
C MET A 181 -8.50 -0.62 7.88
N LEU A 182 -8.91 0.54 8.40
CA LEU A 182 -9.61 0.62 9.69
C LEU A 182 -10.88 -0.25 9.63
N GLY A 183 -11.72 -0.06 8.62
CA GLY A 183 -12.94 -0.84 8.43
C GLY A 183 -12.67 -2.35 8.38
N ALA A 184 -11.66 -2.79 7.64
CA ALA A 184 -11.29 -4.21 7.52
C ALA A 184 -10.86 -4.82 8.87
N TYR A 185 -10.04 -4.09 9.65
CA TYR A 185 -9.62 -4.55 10.98
C TYR A 185 -10.81 -4.65 11.94
N LEU A 186 -11.71 -3.65 11.92
CA LEU A 186 -12.90 -3.62 12.78
C LEU A 186 -13.91 -4.73 12.42
N VAL A 187 -14.07 -5.05 11.12
CA VAL A 187 -14.87 -6.21 10.67
C VAL A 187 -14.39 -7.50 11.28
N MET A 188 -13.07 -7.74 11.31
CA MET A 188 -12.51 -8.94 11.91
C MET A 188 -12.64 -8.95 13.43
N SER A 189 -12.45 -7.79 14.06
CA SER A 189 -12.44 -7.68 15.51
C SER A 189 -13.83 -7.80 16.14
N LEU A 190 -14.89 -7.43 15.42
CA LEU A 190 -16.25 -7.39 15.94
C LEU A 190 -16.76 -8.78 16.40
N PRO A 191 -16.68 -9.89 15.63
CA PRO A 191 -17.06 -11.22 16.10
C PRO A 191 -16.23 -11.68 17.31
N LEU A 192 -14.94 -11.28 17.38
CA LEU A 192 -14.07 -11.59 18.51
C LEU A 192 -14.51 -10.84 19.77
N THR A 193 -14.88 -9.56 19.63
CA THR A 193 -15.42 -8.74 20.74
C THR A 193 -16.73 -9.32 21.27
N VAL A 194 -17.63 -9.77 20.39
CA VAL A 194 -18.85 -10.51 20.80
C VAL A 194 -18.48 -11.75 21.59
N ARG A 195 -17.46 -12.50 21.13
CA ARG A 195 -17.02 -13.71 21.85
C ARG A 195 -16.44 -13.40 23.23
N VAL A 196 -15.65 -12.33 23.37
CA VAL A 196 -15.15 -11.87 24.69
C VAL A 196 -16.31 -11.47 25.62
N ALA A 197 -17.31 -10.74 25.10
CA ALA A 197 -18.50 -10.35 25.84
C ALA A 197 -19.30 -11.60 26.33
N THR A 198 -19.46 -12.61 25.49
CA THR A 198 -20.20 -13.84 25.86
C THR A 198 -19.50 -14.67 26.96
N ARG A 199 -18.18 -14.60 27.03
CA ARG A 199 -17.38 -15.29 28.08
C ARG A 199 -17.35 -14.56 29.43
N ALA A 200 -17.61 -13.24 29.42
CA ALA A 200 -17.53 -12.44 30.64
C ALA A 200 -18.51 -12.96 31.69
N THR A 201 -18.03 -13.24 32.90
CA THR A 201 -18.84 -13.71 34.00
C THR A 201 -19.54 -12.57 34.74
N SER A 202 -18.87 -11.42 34.89
CA SER A 202 -19.43 -10.23 35.50
C SER A 202 -20.36 -9.49 34.53
N ARG A 203 -21.54 -9.07 35.01
CA ARG A 203 -22.46 -8.22 34.21
C ARG A 203 -21.81 -6.92 33.76
N LEU A 204 -21.05 -6.26 34.64
CA LEU A 204 -20.38 -5.01 34.35
C LEU A 204 -19.38 -5.18 33.18
N VAL A 205 -18.53 -6.22 33.23
CA VAL A 205 -17.56 -6.54 32.19
C VAL A 205 -18.27 -6.88 30.86
N LYS A 206 -19.37 -7.62 30.92
CA LYS A 206 -20.20 -7.93 29.76
C LYS A 206 -20.74 -6.66 29.10
N VAL A 207 -21.35 -5.76 29.89
CA VAL A 207 -21.86 -4.48 29.38
C VAL A 207 -20.74 -3.63 28.79
N ALA A 208 -19.58 -3.56 29.44
CA ALA A 208 -18.42 -2.83 28.90
C ALA A 208 -18.01 -3.33 27.51
N TRP A 209 -17.93 -4.65 27.30
CA TRP A 209 -17.60 -5.22 25.99
C TRP A 209 -18.70 -5.02 24.93
N VAL A 210 -19.98 -4.99 25.35
CA VAL A 210 -21.09 -4.65 24.45
C VAL A 210 -20.98 -3.19 23.99
N VAL A 211 -20.64 -2.26 24.89
CA VAL A 211 -20.40 -0.85 24.56
C VAL A 211 -19.21 -0.70 23.62
N VAL A 212 -18.09 -1.40 23.89
CA VAL A 212 -16.94 -1.44 22.99
C VAL A 212 -17.33 -1.96 21.61
N GLY A 213 -18.11 -3.03 21.54
CA GLY A 213 -18.60 -3.58 20.28
C GLY A 213 -19.49 -2.59 19.51
N ALA A 214 -20.39 -1.89 20.21
CA ALA A 214 -21.25 -0.86 19.62
C ALA A 214 -20.45 0.33 19.08
N ALA A 215 -19.46 0.80 19.84
CA ALA A 215 -18.54 1.85 19.38
C ALA A 215 -17.71 1.40 18.17
N THR A 216 -17.23 0.15 18.18
CA THR A 216 -16.49 -0.45 17.06
C THR A 216 -17.36 -0.52 15.79
N LEU A 217 -18.61 -0.95 15.94
CA LEU A 217 -19.57 -1.01 14.81
C LEU A 217 -19.93 0.39 14.30
N LEU A 218 -20.15 1.37 15.18
CA LEU A 218 -20.39 2.76 14.84
C LEU A 218 -19.21 3.31 14.01
N VAL A 219 -17.97 3.17 14.50
CA VAL A 219 -16.78 3.61 13.77
C VAL A 219 -16.63 2.90 12.43
N LEU A 220 -16.89 1.59 12.37
CA LEU A 220 -16.85 0.83 11.11
C LEU A 220 -17.81 1.44 10.08
N ILE A 221 -19.05 1.75 10.46
CA ILE A 221 -20.05 2.37 9.56
C ILE A 221 -19.58 3.75 9.11
N THR A 222 -19.04 4.56 10.03
CA THR A 222 -18.59 5.94 9.76
C THR A 222 -17.27 6.03 9.00
N THR A 223 -16.54 4.91 8.79
CA THR A 223 -15.45 4.88 7.82
C THR A 223 -15.91 5.16 6.39
N LEU A 224 -17.20 5.03 6.08
CA LEU A 224 -17.80 5.14 4.74
C LEU A 224 -17.13 4.19 3.73
N SER A 225 -16.61 3.06 4.20
CA SER A 225 -15.95 2.04 3.38
C SER A 225 -16.93 0.99 2.87
N ARG A 226 -17.25 1.02 1.57
CA ARG A 226 -18.12 0.02 0.94
C ARG A 226 -17.60 -1.41 1.11
N GLY A 227 -16.27 -1.59 1.00
CA GLY A 227 -15.64 -2.91 1.22
C GLY A 227 -15.78 -3.42 2.65
N ALA A 228 -15.69 -2.53 3.66
CA ALA A 228 -15.91 -2.90 5.04
C ALA A 228 -17.39 -3.27 5.31
N TRP A 229 -18.34 -2.58 4.67
CA TRP A 229 -19.77 -2.93 4.81
C TRP A 229 -20.08 -4.28 4.17
N ILE A 230 -19.52 -4.59 3.00
CA ILE A 230 -19.60 -5.92 2.38
C ILE A 230 -19.01 -6.97 3.33
N GLY A 231 -17.80 -6.72 3.85
CA GLY A 231 -17.15 -7.60 4.81
C GLY A 231 -17.99 -7.83 6.07
N LEU A 232 -18.65 -6.78 6.61
CA LEU A 232 -19.56 -6.89 7.75
C LEU A 232 -20.77 -7.79 7.44
N GLY A 233 -21.37 -7.62 6.25
CA GLY A 233 -22.49 -8.46 5.80
C GLY A 233 -22.08 -9.93 5.68
N VAL A 234 -20.90 -10.20 5.10
CA VAL A 234 -20.34 -11.56 4.98
C VAL A 234 -20.01 -12.14 6.36
N ALA A 235 -19.40 -11.36 7.26
CA ALA A 235 -19.13 -11.79 8.64
C ALA A 235 -20.40 -12.14 9.40
N GLY A 236 -21.44 -11.32 9.27
CA GLY A 236 -22.75 -11.54 9.88
C GLY A 236 -23.43 -12.82 9.37
N ALA A 237 -23.47 -12.98 8.04
CA ALA A 237 -24.00 -14.20 7.42
C ALA A 237 -23.25 -15.46 7.84
N ALA A 238 -21.91 -15.42 7.84
CA ALA A 238 -21.08 -16.50 8.32
C ALA A 238 -21.31 -16.80 9.81
N TYR A 239 -21.43 -15.77 10.65
CA TYR A 239 -21.73 -15.93 12.09
C TYR A 239 -23.05 -16.69 12.30
N VAL A 240 -24.12 -16.27 11.64
CA VAL A 240 -25.44 -16.91 11.73
C VAL A 240 -25.40 -18.37 11.25
N LEU A 241 -24.75 -18.63 10.12
CA LEU A 241 -24.57 -19.96 9.56
C LEU A 241 -23.82 -20.89 10.53
N LEU A 242 -22.69 -20.40 11.08
CA LEU A 242 -21.82 -21.21 11.96
C LEU A 242 -22.46 -21.46 13.32
N VAL A 243 -23.18 -20.49 13.91
CA VAL A 243 -23.98 -20.69 15.14
C VAL A 243 -25.07 -21.73 14.90
N SER A 244 -25.82 -21.60 13.80
CA SER A 244 -26.90 -22.56 13.46
C SER A 244 -26.36 -23.98 13.25
N ARG A 245 -25.19 -24.12 12.61
CA ARG A 245 -24.52 -25.41 12.44
C ARG A 245 -24.11 -26.01 13.77
N GLY A 246 -23.44 -25.24 14.62
CA GLY A 246 -22.99 -25.71 15.94
C GLY A 246 -24.16 -26.19 16.82
N ALA A 247 -25.28 -25.49 16.77
CA ALA A 247 -26.50 -25.88 17.46
C ALA A 247 -27.07 -27.23 16.95
N ARG A 248 -27.11 -27.41 15.62
CA ARG A 248 -27.59 -28.67 15.02
C ARG A 248 -26.69 -29.86 15.32
N ALA A 249 -25.39 -29.66 15.37
CA ALA A 249 -24.42 -30.76 15.60
C ALA A 249 -24.50 -31.30 17.03
N THR A 250 -24.98 -30.54 18.00
CA THR A 250 -24.96 -30.91 19.43
C THR A 250 -26.34 -31.18 20.03
N SER A 251 -27.46 -30.93 19.31
CA SER A 251 -28.80 -31.09 19.83
C SER A 251 -29.39 -32.45 19.47
N SER A 252 -29.82 -33.21 20.50
CA SER A 252 -30.48 -34.51 20.35
C SER A 252 -32.01 -34.41 20.22
N SER A 253 -32.64 -33.23 20.55
CA SER A 253 -34.09 -33.02 20.48
C SER A 253 -34.47 -31.82 19.65
N SER A 254 -35.64 -31.84 19.03
CA SER A 254 -36.15 -30.77 18.15
C SER A 254 -36.35 -29.46 18.88
N GLU A 255 -36.79 -29.45 20.11
CA GLU A 255 -37.03 -28.25 20.95
C GLU A 255 -35.70 -27.54 21.30
N ARG A 256 -34.62 -28.28 21.63
CA ARG A 256 -33.31 -27.69 21.89
C ARG A 256 -32.70 -27.12 20.62
N ARG A 257 -32.94 -27.74 19.43
CA ARG A 257 -32.47 -27.23 18.15
C ARG A 257 -33.04 -25.85 17.79
N ALA A 258 -34.34 -25.59 18.15
CA ALA A 258 -34.98 -24.31 17.85
C ALA A 258 -34.49 -23.17 18.76
N ARG A 259 -34.17 -23.44 20.04
CA ARG A 259 -33.76 -22.42 21.02
C ARG A 259 -32.27 -22.04 20.97
N ALA A 260 -31.40 -22.96 20.61
CA ALA A 260 -29.94 -22.74 20.63
C ALA A 260 -29.46 -21.67 19.64
N PRO A 261 -29.97 -21.58 18.38
CA PRO A 261 -29.60 -20.49 17.45
C PRO A 261 -30.02 -19.11 17.96
N ALA A 262 -31.22 -19.00 18.57
CA ALA A 262 -31.73 -17.74 19.08
C ALA A 262 -30.84 -17.14 20.18
N ALA A 263 -30.35 -17.95 21.10
CA ALA A 263 -29.48 -17.51 22.20
C ALA A 263 -28.13 -16.92 21.68
N GLY A 264 -27.57 -17.51 20.62
CA GLY A 264 -26.31 -17.03 20.00
C GLY A 264 -26.44 -15.71 19.26
N LEU A 265 -27.66 -15.32 18.87
CA LEU A 265 -27.95 -14.12 18.10
C LEU A 265 -28.36 -12.91 18.97
N VAL A 266 -28.66 -13.10 20.27
CA VAL A 266 -29.12 -12.02 21.16
C VAL A 266 -28.10 -10.88 21.24
N TRP A 267 -26.83 -11.20 21.48
CA TRP A 267 -25.81 -10.16 21.66
C TRP A 267 -25.46 -9.40 20.37
N PRO A 268 -25.29 -10.04 19.21
CA PRO A 268 -25.19 -9.32 17.94
C PRO A 268 -26.38 -8.41 17.66
N ALA A 269 -27.61 -8.87 17.96
CA ALA A 269 -28.82 -8.06 17.77
C ALA A 269 -28.84 -6.84 18.70
N VAL A 270 -28.54 -7.02 20.01
CA VAL A 270 -28.44 -5.90 20.97
C VAL A 270 -27.39 -4.90 20.51
N LEU A 271 -26.23 -5.36 20.04
CA LEU A 271 -25.17 -4.53 19.52
C LEU A 271 -25.62 -3.72 18.31
N ALA A 272 -26.29 -4.36 17.35
CA ALA A 272 -26.85 -3.70 16.17
C ALA A 272 -27.85 -2.61 16.55
N VAL A 273 -28.78 -2.90 17.45
CA VAL A 273 -29.79 -1.94 17.93
C VAL A 273 -29.13 -0.75 18.61
N LEU A 274 -28.19 -0.97 19.53
CA LEU A 274 -27.46 0.12 20.21
C LEU A 274 -26.72 1.00 19.18
N THR A 275 -26.09 0.40 18.18
CA THR A 275 -25.38 1.15 17.13
C THR A 275 -26.36 1.98 16.30
N ILE A 276 -27.51 1.43 15.93
CA ILE A 276 -28.55 2.16 15.21
C ILE A 276 -29.04 3.36 16.03
N VAL A 277 -29.28 3.16 17.33
CA VAL A 277 -29.68 4.25 18.23
C VAL A 277 -28.61 5.33 18.30
N LEU A 278 -27.33 4.96 18.44
CA LEU A 278 -26.21 5.90 18.44
C LEU A 278 -26.11 6.65 17.10
N LEU A 279 -26.31 5.99 15.97
CA LEU A 279 -26.34 6.62 14.65
C LEU A 279 -27.50 7.62 14.51
N LEU A 280 -28.67 7.28 15.02
CA LEU A 280 -29.85 8.16 14.96
C LEU A 280 -29.67 9.42 15.83
N ILE A 281 -28.93 9.34 16.92
CA ILE A 281 -28.59 10.46 17.81
C ILE A 281 -27.41 11.28 17.25
N SER A 282 -26.58 10.70 16.37
CA SER A 282 -25.42 11.36 15.78
C SER A 282 -25.80 12.55 14.89
N ALA A 283 -24.80 13.42 14.62
CA ALA A 283 -25.02 14.66 13.89
C ALA A 283 -25.70 14.45 12.52
N PRO A 284 -26.59 15.36 12.09
CA PRO A 284 -27.30 15.28 10.80
C PRO A 284 -26.37 15.10 9.59
N GLN A 285 -25.17 15.71 9.64
CA GLN A 285 -24.15 15.60 8.59
C GLN A 285 -23.67 14.16 8.36
N LEU A 286 -23.57 13.36 9.45
CA LEU A 286 -23.19 11.95 9.32
C LEU A 286 -24.29 11.14 8.64
N ARG A 287 -25.56 11.45 8.92
CA ARG A 287 -26.71 10.79 8.27
C ARG A 287 -26.77 11.09 6.78
N SER A 288 -26.57 12.36 6.38
CA SER A 288 -26.54 12.74 4.96
C SER A 288 -25.42 12.05 4.20
N ALA A 289 -24.18 12.01 4.78
CA ALA A 289 -23.05 11.31 4.20
C ALA A 289 -23.31 9.78 4.05
N LEU A 290 -23.97 9.15 5.02
CA LEU A 290 -24.34 7.74 4.94
C LEU A 290 -25.38 7.48 3.86
N VAL A 291 -26.45 8.29 3.76
CA VAL A 291 -27.49 8.15 2.74
C VAL A 291 -26.90 8.34 1.34
N GLU A 292 -26.08 9.36 1.15
CA GLU A 292 -25.37 9.59 -0.10
C GLU A 292 -24.49 8.40 -0.48
N ARG A 293 -23.71 7.87 0.48
CA ARG A 293 -22.78 6.75 0.25
C ARG A 293 -23.52 5.44 -0.03
N ILE A 294 -24.67 5.21 0.61
CA ILE A 294 -25.54 4.06 0.32
C ILE A 294 -26.12 4.19 -1.09
N GLY A 295 -26.56 5.39 -1.50
CA GLY A 295 -27.05 5.64 -2.86
C GLY A 295 -25.96 5.45 -3.94
N GLN A 296 -24.70 5.55 -3.57
CA GLN A 296 -23.56 5.25 -4.46
C GLN A 296 -23.18 3.76 -4.51
N ILE A 297 -23.80 2.90 -3.69
CA ILE A 297 -23.60 1.44 -3.78
C ILE A 297 -24.19 0.96 -5.12
N GLY A 298 -23.35 0.34 -5.95
CA GLY A 298 -23.74 -0.09 -7.29
C GLY A 298 -23.61 0.96 -8.40
N ASN A 299 -23.24 2.21 -8.08
CA ASN A 299 -22.92 3.20 -9.11
C ASN A 299 -21.60 2.83 -9.81
N MET A 300 -21.72 2.21 -10.99
CA MET A 300 -20.59 1.78 -11.82
C MET A 300 -19.87 2.95 -12.49
N SER A 301 -20.50 4.14 -12.60
CA SER A 301 -19.89 5.34 -13.20
C SER A 301 -19.11 6.19 -12.19
N ALA A 302 -19.14 5.86 -10.89
CA ALA A 302 -18.37 6.58 -9.89
C ALA A 302 -16.84 6.47 -10.17
N PRO A 303 -16.08 7.58 -10.13
CA PRO A 303 -14.65 7.59 -10.45
C PRO A 303 -13.84 6.51 -9.70
N THR A 304 -14.12 6.33 -8.39
CA THR A 304 -13.47 5.31 -7.57
C THR A 304 -13.80 3.87 -7.97
N THR A 305 -14.97 3.63 -8.58
CA THR A 305 -15.36 2.32 -9.11
C THR A 305 -14.67 2.09 -10.45
N GLN A 306 -14.69 3.09 -11.32
CA GLN A 306 -14.02 3.05 -12.62
C GLN A 306 -12.51 2.86 -12.46
N SER A 307 -11.84 3.59 -11.57
CA SER A 307 -10.43 3.41 -11.26
C SER A 307 -10.12 1.95 -10.89
N ARG A 308 -10.90 1.33 -9.99
CA ARG A 308 -10.72 -0.08 -9.61
C ARG A 308 -10.91 -1.04 -10.78
N LEU A 309 -11.90 -0.83 -11.64
CA LEU A 309 -12.11 -1.69 -12.82
C LEU A 309 -10.92 -1.63 -13.77
N GLN A 310 -10.31 -0.45 -13.95
CA GLN A 310 -9.09 -0.30 -14.74
C GLN A 310 -7.91 -1.04 -14.09
N LEU A 311 -7.75 -0.96 -12.76
CA LEU A 311 -6.73 -1.70 -12.04
C LEU A 311 -6.93 -3.22 -12.13
N TRP A 312 -8.18 -3.70 -12.03
CA TRP A 312 -8.49 -5.12 -12.18
C TRP A 312 -8.16 -5.61 -13.59
N ASN A 313 -8.56 -4.85 -14.61
CA ASN A 313 -8.23 -5.18 -16.01
C ASN A 313 -6.70 -5.23 -16.21
N ALA A 314 -5.95 -4.25 -15.71
CA ALA A 314 -4.50 -4.27 -15.76
C ALA A 314 -3.93 -5.52 -15.07
N GLY A 315 -4.41 -5.84 -13.86
CA GLY A 315 -3.96 -7.03 -13.12
C GLY A 315 -4.28 -8.36 -13.81
N LEU A 316 -5.45 -8.48 -14.46
CA LEU A 316 -5.81 -9.65 -15.25
C LEU A 316 -4.91 -9.80 -16.49
N ARG A 317 -4.59 -8.70 -17.18
CA ARG A 317 -3.66 -8.69 -18.31
C ARG A 317 -2.24 -9.04 -17.88
N MET A 318 -1.77 -8.52 -16.73
CA MET A 318 -0.48 -8.94 -16.14
C MET A 318 -0.45 -10.45 -15.87
N GLY A 319 -1.54 -10.98 -15.29
CA GLY A 319 -1.66 -12.41 -15.05
C GLY A 319 -1.71 -13.24 -16.34
N ALA A 320 -2.28 -12.71 -17.44
CA ALA A 320 -2.27 -13.36 -18.74
C ALA A 320 -0.88 -13.40 -19.37
N ASP A 321 -0.09 -12.32 -19.23
CA ASP A 321 1.28 -12.24 -19.77
C ASP A 321 2.30 -13.00 -18.90
N HIS A 322 2.01 -13.18 -17.60
CA HIS A 322 2.84 -13.93 -16.65
C HIS A 322 2.03 -15.03 -15.94
N PRO A 323 1.49 -16.06 -16.67
CA PRO A 323 0.39 -16.89 -16.19
C PRO A 323 0.74 -17.82 -15.03
N ILE A 324 1.98 -18.27 -14.89
CA ILE A 324 2.38 -19.26 -13.88
C ILE A 324 2.89 -18.61 -12.60
N LEU A 325 3.83 -17.65 -12.71
CA LEU A 325 4.57 -17.08 -11.59
C LEU A 325 4.26 -15.59 -11.32
N GLY A 326 3.46 -14.95 -12.19
CA GLY A 326 3.19 -13.53 -12.09
C GLY A 326 4.42 -12.65 -12.37
N ALA A 327 4.28 -11.35 -12.16
CA ALA A 327 5.37 -10.38 -12.35
C ALA A 327 6.40 -10.36 -11.19
N GLY A 328 6.10 -11.00 -10.09
CA GLY A 328 6.86 -10.98 -8.83
C GLY A 328 6.11 -10.27 -7.70
N LEU A 329 6.34 -10.71 -6.47
CA LEU A 329 5.73 -10.10 -5.30
C LEU A 329 6.07 -8.61 -5.26
N ASP A 330 5.09 -7.81 -4.87
CA ASP A 330 5.22 -6.34 -4.75
C ASP A 330 5.57 -5.58 -6.04
N CYS A 331 5.61 -6.27 -7.20
CA CYS A 331 5.95 -5.69 -8.50
C CYS A 331 4.75 -5.23 -9.33
N TYR A 332 3.54 -5.17 -8.75
CA TYR A 332 2.35 -4.67 -9.46
C TYR A 332 2.58 -3.26 -10.01
N GLY A 333 3.09 -2.35 -9.18
CA GLY A 333 3.36 -0.96 -9.56
C GLY A 333 4.45 -0.81 -10.62
N ASP A 334 5.50 -1.66 -10.58
CA ASP A 334 6.58 -1.64 -11.56
C ASP A 334 6.15 -2.22 -12.92
N ALA A 335 5.22 -3.17 -12.91
CA ALA A 335 4.65 -3.72 -14.14
C ALA A 335 3.54 -2.84 -14.73
N PHE A 336 2.80 -2.10 -13.90
CA PHE A 336 1.60 -1.35 -14.25
C PHE A 336 1.76 -0.39 -15.46
N PRO A 337 2.88 0.33 -15.66
CA PRO A 337 3.06 1.21 -16.81
C PRO A 337 2.77 0.56 -18.17
N ALA A 338 3.11 -0.72 -18.34
CA ALA A 338 2.83 -1.46 -19.57
C ALA A 338 1.34 -1.80 -19.79
N TYR A 339 0.55 -1.77 -18.74
CA TYR A 339 -0.90 -2.12 -18.73
C TYR A 339 -1.81 -0.93 -18.46
N ARG A 340 -1.23 0.25 -18.24
CA ARG A 340 -1.94 1.51 -18.03
C ARG A 340 -2.90 1.79 -19.18
N SER A 341 -4.13 2.19 -18.88
CA SER A 341 -5.10 2.64 -19.88
C SER A 341 -5.20 4.17 -19.91
N ALA A 342 -5.56 4.74 -21.03
CA ALA A 342 -5.85 6.18 -21.12
C ALA A 342 -7.03 6.58 -20.22
N GLU A 343 -8.00 5.66 -20.04
CA GLU A 343 -9.14 5.88 -19.13
C GLU A 343 -8.69 5.99 -17.68
N TYR A 344 -7.77 5.13 -17.24
CA TYR A 344 -7.19 5.23 -15.90
C TYR A 344 -6.51 6.60 -15.69
N VAL A 345 -5.75 7.07 -16.67
CA VAL A 345 -5.07 8.37 -16.56
C VAL A 345 -6.06 9.53 -16.46
N ARG A 346 -7.20 9.47 -17.15
CA ARG A 346 -8.25 10.50 -17.04
C ARG A 346 -8.88 10.58 -15.65
N ILE A 347 -8.86 9.48 -14.91
CA ILE A 347 -9.42 9.40 -13.54
C ILE A 347 -8.35 9.73 -12.50
N GLU A 348 -7.16 9.16 -12.65
CA GLU A 348 -6.08 9.16 -11.64
C GLU A 348 -4.79 9.80 -12.18
N TRP A 349 -4.86 10.90 -12.79
CA TRP A 349 -3.79 11.66 -13.45
C TRP A 349 -2.35 11.24 -13.09
N GLY A 350 -1.74 10.37 -13.89
CA GLY A 350 -0.34 9.92 -13.71
C GLY A 350 -0.07 9.04 -12.50
N GLY A 351 -1.09 8.69 -11.70
CA GLY A 351 -0.96 7.82 -10.53
C GLY A 351 -0.35 6.45 -10.89
N ASN A 352 0.54 5.94 -10.05
CA ASN A 352 1.13 4.61 -10.18
C ASN A 352 0.70 3.74 -9.00
N PRO A 353 -0.34 2.90 -9.16
CA PRO A 353 -0.90 2.10 -8.08
C PRO A 353 0.05 0.97 -7.72
N THR A 354 0.24 0.72 -6.44
CA THR A 354 1.10 -0.38 -5.96
C THR A 354 0.38 -1.72 -5.89
N LYS A 355 -0.96 -1.75 -5.99
CA LYS A 355 -1.80 -2.96 -5.85
C LYS A 355 -3.06 -2.88 -6.69
N ALA A 356 -3.65 -4.05 -7.02
CA ALA A 356 -4.88 -4.16 -7.81
C ALA A 356 -6.17 -3.74 -7.07
N HIS A 357 -6.15 -3.49 -5.76
CA HIS A 357 -7.35 -3.30 -4.92
C HIS A 357 -8.37 -4.46 -4.99
N ASN A 358 -7.88 -5.66 -5.26
CA ASN A 358 -8.54 -6.96 -5.14
C ASN A 358 -7.45 -8.00 -4.90
N GLU A 359 -7.50 -8.67 -3.77
CA GLU A 359 -6.40 -9.55 -3.34
C GLU A 359 -6.16 -10.71 -4.32
N MET A 360 -7.23 -11.32 -4.85
CA MET A 360 -7.07 -12.44 -5.80
C MET A 360 -6.46 -12.00 -7.14
N ILE A 361 -6.89 -10.84 -7.65
CA ILE A 361 -6.31 -10.27 -8.88
C ILE A 361 -4.86 -9.84 -8.63
N ASN A 362 -4.58 -9.30 -7.44
CA ASN A 362 -3.23 -8.94 -7.06
C ASN A 362 -2.30 -10.16 -6.99
N ILE A 363 -2.76 -11.27 -6.38
CA ILE A 363 -2.02 -12.55 -6.36
C ILE A 363 -1.82 -13.06 -7.79
N LEU A 364 -2.86 -13.04 -8.63
CA LEU A 364 -2.74 -13.47 -10.03
C LEU A 364 -1.68 -12.64 -10.79
N ALA A 365 -1.71 -11.33 -10.64
CA ALA A 365 -0.77 -10.41 -11.29
C ALA A 365 0.68 -10.62 -10.80
N THR A 366 0.87 -10.90 -9.50
CA THR A 366 2.19 -10.90 -8.86
C THR A 366 2.77 -12.30 -8.61
N GLN A 367 1.93 -13.34 -8.48
CA GLN A 367 2.36 -14.73 -8.21
C GLN A 367 1.78 -15.74 -9.24
N GLY A 368 0.99 -15.27 -10.21
CA GLY A 368 0.39 -16.11 -11.25
C GLY A 368 -0.63 -17.12 -10.73
N SER A 369 -0.96 -18.10 -11.58
CA SER A 369 -1.90 -19.18 -11.24
C SER A 369 -1.40 -20.07 -10.11
N LEU A 370 -0.08 -20.26 -9.98
CA LEU A 370 0.51 -21.05 -8.89
C LEU A 370 0.18 -20.40 -7.53
N GLY A 371 0.33 -19.08 -7.43
CA GLY A 371 -0.04 -18.32 -6.23
C GLY A 371 -1.53 -18.38 -5.94
N VAL A 372 -2.38 -18.21 -6.96
CA VAL A 372 -3.84 -18.28 -6.80
C VAL A 372 -4.29 -19.67 -6.31
N VAL A 373 -3.79 -20.75 -6.91
CA VAL A 373 -4.12 -22.13 -6.48
C VAL A 373 -3.68 -22.37 -5.04
N ALA A 374 -2.47 -21.95 -4.67
CA ALA A 374 -1.98 -22.10 -3.31
C ALA A 374 -2.80 -21.26 -2.30
N ALA A 375 -3.16 -20.02 -2.64
CA ALA A 375 -4.00 -19.17 -1.80
C ALA A 375 -5.41 -19.74 -1.61
N LEU A 376 -6.05 -20.21 -2.70
CA LEU A 376 -7.35 -20.86 -2.63
C LEU A 376 -7.31 -22.15 -1.80
N ALA A 377 -6.23 -22.93 -1.91
CA ALA A 377 -6.05 -24.13 -1.07
C ALA A 377 -5.99 -23.73 0.42
N VAL A 378 -5.26 -22.69 0.79
CA VAL A 378 -5.23 -22.18 2.18
C VAL A 378 -6.63 -21.75 2.63
N VAL A 379 -7.36 -20.97 1.82
CA VAL A 379 -8.73 -20.53 2.13
C VAL A 379 -9.66 -21.72 2.36
N LEU A 380 -9.62 -22.72 1.49
CA LEU A 380 -10.45 -23.94 1.62
C LEU A 380 -10.08 -24.75 2.86
N LEU A 381 -8.80 -24.88 3.18
CA LEU A 381 -8.33 -25.59 4.37
C LEU A 381 -8.71 -24.86 5.66
N VAL A 382 -8.66 -23.53 5.67
CA VAL A 382 -9.17 -22.71 6.78
C VAL A 382 -10.68 -22.88 6.93
N ALA A 383 -11.45 -22.81 5.84
CA ALA A 383 -12.89 -23.03 5.86
C ALA A 383 -13.24 -24.44 6.38
N ARG A 384 -12.48 -25.48 5.97
CA ARG A 384 -12.61 -26.83 6.50
C ARG A 384 -12.31 -26.90 8.00
N ALA A 385 -11.26 -26.21 8.47
CA ALA A 385 -10.92 -26.17 9.88
C ALA A 385 -12.04 -25.51 10.71
N VAL A 386 -12.55 -24.36 10.26
CA VAL A 386 -13.73 -23.70 10.86
C VAL A 386 -14.93 -24.66 10.91
N TRP A 387 -15.26 -25.26 9.76
CA TRP A 387 -16.41 -26.15 9.64
C TRP A 387 -16.35 -27.35 10.58
N ARG A 388 -15.16 -27.92 10.78
CA ARG A 388 -14.96 -29.05 11.71
C ARG A 388 -15.04 -28.58 13.16
N SER A 389 -14.34 -27.48 13.51
CA SER A 389 -14.30 -26.98 14.89
C SER A 389 -15.66 -26.47 15.38
N THR A 390 -16.55 -26.01 14.48
CA THR A 390 -17.93 -25.64 14.84
C THR A 390 -18.82 -26.85 15.17
N ALA A 391 -18.41 -28.09 14.86
CA ALA A 391 -19.07 -29.31 15.26
C ALA A 391 -18.46 -29.96 16.53
N SER A 392 -17.44 -29.34 17.13
CA SER A 392 -16.80 -29.84 18.36
C SER A 392 -17.80 -30.03 19.50
N GLY A 393 -17.64 -31.11 20.27
CA GLY A 393 -18.38 -31.35 21.51
C GLY A 393 -18.08 -30.31 22.59
N ASN A 394 -16.90 -29.69 22.56
CA ASN A 394 -16.51 -28.64 23.52
C ASN A 394 -17.15 -27.28 23.11
N PRO A 395 -18.04 -26.74 23.99
CA PRO A 395 -18.75 -25.48 23.69
C PRO A 395 -17.80 -24.26 23.56
N GLU A 396 -16.65 -24.30 24.24
CA GLU A 396 -15.65 -23.22 24.14
C GLU A 396 -14.98 -23.23 22.75
N ILE A 397 -14.45 -24.37 22.31
CA ILE A 397 -13.84 -24.52 20.97
C ILE A 397 -14.85 -24.16 19.88
N ARG A 398 -16.10 -24.60 20.02
CA ARG A 398 -17.17 -24.31 19.08
C ARG A 398 -17.44 -22.80 19.00
N GLY A 399 -17.59 -22.11 20.13
CA GLY A 399 -17.80 -20.66 20.16
C GLY A 399 -16.62 -19.89 19.58
N ASP A 400 -15.41 -20.36 19.84
CA ASP A 400 -14.17 -19.79 19.33
C ASP A 400 -14.04 -19.95 17.81
N ALA A 401 -14.42 -21.10 17.29
CA ALA A 401 -14.45 -21.38 15.86
C ALA A 401 -15.49 -20.54 15.12
N VAL A 402 -16.67 -20.30 15.73
CA VAL A 402 -17.69 -19.39 15.19
C VAL A 402 -17.14 -17.97 15.06
N ALA A 403 -16.54 -17.43 16.13
CA ALA A 403 -16.00 -16.08 16.13
C ALA A 403 -14.85 -15.93 15.11
N SER A 404 -13.90 -16.88 15.08
CA SER A 404 -12.78 -16.89 14.13
C SER A 404 -13.25 -17.02 12.69
N GLY A 405 -14.20 -17.94 12.45
CA GLY A 405 -14.75 -18.18 11.11
C GLY A 405 -15.49 -16.95 10.57
N ALA A 406 -16.29 -16.28 11.40
CA ALA A 406 -16.96 -15.05 11.00
C ALA A 406 -15.96 -13.90 10.74
N ALA A 407 -14.93 -13.76 11.57
CA ALA A 407 -13.87 -12.77 11.37
C ALA A 407 -13.11 -12.99 10.05
N LEU A 408 -12.71 -14.23 9.76
CA LEU A 408 -11.99 -14.58 8.54
C LEU A 408 -12.88 -14.49 7.29
N ALA A 409 -14.16 -14.82 7.40
CA ALA A 409 -15.12 -14.64 6.31
C ALA A 409 -15.33 -13.15 5.99
N GLY A 410 -15.45 -12.30 7.01
CA GLY A 410 -15.53 -10.85 6.85
C GLY A 410 -14.29 -10.25 6.19
N PHE A 411 -13.11 -10.70 6.59
CA PHE A 411 -11.86 -10.35 5.93
C PHE A 411 -11.84 -10.76 4.46
N ALA A 412 -12.23 -12.00 4.14
CA ALA A 412 -12.30 -12.48 2.76
C ALA A 412 -13.27 -11.63 1.90
N GLY A 413 -14.44 -11.27 2.44
CA GLY A 413 -15.39 -10.39 1.77
C GLY A 413 -14.82 -9.00 1.49
N GLN A 414 -14.07 -8.41 2.44
CA GLN A 414 -13.42 -7.11 2.25
C GLN A 414 -12.26 -7.19 1.26
N ALA A 415 -11.49 -8.28 1.26
CA ALA A 415 -10.33 -8.49 0.38
C ALA A 415 -10.69 -8.54 -1.11
N LEU A 416 -11.94 -8.82 -1.47
CA LEU A 416 -12.44 -8.72 -2.85
C LEU A 416 -12.47 -7.28 -3.40
N THR A 417 -12.47 -6.28 -2.52
CA THR A 417 -12.51 -4.86 -2.90
C THR A 417 -11.40 -4.03 -2.26
N GLY A 418 -10.41 -4.71 -1.68
CA GLY A 418 -9.28 -4.12 -0.99
C GLY A 418 -8.03 -4.97 -1.11
N PHE A 419 -7.10 -4.73 -0.21
CA PHE A 419 -5.86 -5.50 -0.08
C PHE A 419 -5.50 -5.66 1.40
N THR A 420 -4.67 -6.66 1.68
CA THR A 420 -4.19 -6.97 3.02
C THR A 420 -3.09 -6.01 3.45
N VAL A 421 -3.16 -5.54 4.71
CA VAL A 421 -2.11 -4.78 5.38
C VAL A 421 -1.63 -5.54 6.62
N VAL A 422 -0.51 -5.09 7.18
CA VAL A 422 0.26 -5.80 8.22
C VAL A 422 -0.60 -6.25 9.40
N ALA A 423 -1.37 -5.35 10.01
CA ALA A 423 -2.17 -5.67 11.20
C ALA A 423 -3.28 -6.69 10.93
N ILE A 424 -3.92 -6.59 9.75
CA ILE A 424 -5.01 -7.47 9.31
C ILE A 424 -4.47 -8.86 9.00
N GLY A 425 -3.37 -8.93 8.22
CA GLY A 425 -2.70 -10.17 7.87
C GLY A 425 -2.21 -10.94 9.10
N ALA A 426 -1.62 -10.25 10.07
CA ALA A 426 -1.16 -10.86 11.32
C ALA A 426 -2.31 -11.45 12.15
N LEU A 427 -3.45 -10.74 12.26
CA LEU A 427 -4.62 -11.25 12.96
C LEU A 427 -5.23 -12.44 12.24
N ALA A 428 -5.36 -12.38 10.90
CA ALA A 428 -5.88 -13.49 10.10
C ALA A 428 -4.99 -14.74 10.24
N ALA A 429 -3.67 -14.58 10.18
CA ALA A 429 -2.70 -15.66 10.35
C ALA A 429 -2.78 -16.28 11.76
N ALA A 430 -2.93 -15.45 12.80
CA ALA A 430 -3.08 -15.93 14.17
C ALA A 430 -4.37 -16.76 14.36
N LEU A 431 -5.50 -16.30 13.82
CA LEU A 431 -6.78 -17.03 13.87
C LEU A 431 -6.72 -18.33 13.09
N ALA A 432 -6.17 -18.31 11.88
CA ALA A 432 -6.01 -19.49 11.04
C ALA A 432 -5.07 -20.52 11.67
N GLY A 433 -3.96 -20.08 12.26
CA GLY A 433 -3.02 -20.93 12.98
C GLY A 433 -3.67 -21.62 14.18
N TRP A 434 -4.42 -20.89 14.97
CA TRP A 434 -5.17 -21.47 16.09
C TRP A 434 -6.19 -22.51 15.62
N LEU A 435 -7.00 -22.20 14.59
CA LEU A 435 -7.98 -23.13 14.02
C LEU A 435 -7.34 -24.44 13.52
N GLY A 436 -6.15 -24.34 12.91
CA GLY A 436 -5.42 -25.50 12.43
C GLY A 436 -4.98 -26.43 13.53
N GLY A 437 -4.62 -25.92 14.71
CA GLY A 437 -4.13 -26.72 15.82
C GLY A 437 -5.17 -27.12 16.88
N ALA A 438 -6.29 -26.39 16.94
CA ALA A 438 -7.34 -26.66 17.95
C ALA A 438 -7.95 -28.07 17.81
N GLN A 439 -8.01 -28.62 16.60
CA GLN A 439 -8.51 -29.98 16.34
C GLN A 439 -7.54 -31.07 16.78
N ASP A 440 -6.24 -30.83 16.64
CA ASP A 440 -5.22 -31.79 17.05
C ASP A 440 -5.19 -31.95 18.57
N ALA A 441 -5.50 -30.86 19.30
CA ALA A 441 -5.57 -30.86 20.76
C ALA A 441 -6.73 -31.73 21.32
N GLU A 442 -7.83 -31.93 20.57
CA GLU A 442 -8.93 -32.83 20.98
C GLU A 442 -8.58 -34.32 20.77
N THR A 443 -7.73 -34.64 19.78
CA THR A 443 -7.45 -36.02 19.38
C THR A 443 -6.11 -36.56 19.89
N SER A 444 -5.17 -35.67 20.24
CA SER A 444 -3.84 -36.07 20.70
C SER A 444 -3.77 -36.15 22.22
N ARG A 445 -3.37 -37.35 22.71
CA ARG A 445 -2.85 -37.45 24.08
C ARG A 445 -1.59 -36.55 24.18
N PRO A 446 -1.41 -35.80 25.30
CA PRO A 446 -0.19 -35.02 25.47
C PRO A 446 1.00 -35.97 25.36
N ASP A 447 1.84 -35.76 24.35
CA ASP A 447 3.16 -36.39 24.33
C ASP A 447 3.87 -36.00 25.65
N PRO A 448 4.33 -36.98 26.44
CA PRO A 448 5.07 -36.63 27.62
C PRO A 448 6.28 -35.80 27.18
N VAL A 449 6.38 -34.61 27.74
CA VAL A 449 7.52 -33.71 27.53
C VAL A 449 8.77 -34.55 27.79
N ARG A 450 9.36 -35.12 26.74
CA ARG A 450 10.68 -35.76 26.86
C ARG A 450 11.61 -34.68 27.31
N SER A 451 12.08 -34.78 28.54
CA SER A 451 13.09 -33.92 29.13
C SER A 451 14.22 -33.76 28.12
N ALA A 452 14.43 -32.53 27.64
CA ALA A 452 15.53 -32.24 26.76
C ALA A 452 16.82 -32.62 27.51
N GLY A 453 17.55 -33.61 27.01
CA GLY A 453 18.87 -33.94 27.52
C GLY A 453 19.80 -32.73 27.46
N ALA A 454 20.83 -32.71 28.31
CA ALA A 454 21.78 -31.61 28.32
C ALA A 454 22.34 -31.35 26.90
N PRO A 455 22.51 -30.12 26.46
CA PRO A 455 22.97 -29.78 25.12
C PRO A 455 24.36 -30.35 24.88
N SER A 456 24.57 -31.07 23.77
CA SER A 456 25.87 -31.55 23.35
C SER A 456 26.77 -30.40 22.91
N GLY A 457 28.12 -30.52 23.02
CA GLY A 457 29.08 -29.47 22.67
C GLY A 457 28.98 -28.94 21.22
N ARG A 458 28.29 -29.66 20.30
CA ARG A 458 28.00 -29.20 18.92
C ARG A 458 26.74 -28.34 18.82
N SER A 459 25.82 -28.45 19.77
CA SER A 459 24.55 -27.70 19.74
C SER A 459 24.75 -26.19 19.96
N TRP A 460 25.78 -25.74 20.65
CA TRP A 460 26.06 -24.32 20.84
C TRP A 460 26.59 -23.64 19.56
N ILE A 461 27.38 -24.36 18.72
CA ILE A 461 27.85 -23.85 17.41
C ILE A 461 26.65 -23.63 16.47
N ALA A 462 25.75 -24.61 16.39
CA ALA A 462 24.49 -24.47 15.62
C ALA A 462 23.65 -23.31 16.15
N GLY A 463 23.55 -23.15 17.48
CA GLY A 463 22.89 -22.02 18.11
C GLY A 463 23.53 -20.68 17.77
N LEU A 464 24.86 -20.60 17.72
CA LEU A 464 25.60 -19.40 17.35
C LEU A 464 25.38 -19.04 15.87
N ILE A 465 25.38 -20.01 14.96
CA ILE A 465 25.10 -19.81 13.53
C ILE A 465 23.67 -19.27 13.34
N VAL A 466 22.70 -19.87 14.03
CA VAL A 466 21.30 -19.43 14.00
C VAL A 466 21.19 -18.00 14.55
N PHE A 467 21.85 -17.70 15.65
CA PHE A 467 21.87 -16.36 16.23
C PHE A 467 22.51 -15.35 15.29
N ALA A 468 23.65 -15.65 14.70
CA ALA A 468 24.32 -14.78 13.74
C ALA A 468 23.45 -14.54 12.50
N GLY A 469 22.82 -15.60 11.96
CA GLY A 469 21.87 -15.50 10.86
C GLY A 469 20.64 -14.64 11.20
N ALA A 470 20.06 -14.83 12.37
CA ALA A 470 18.94 -14.03 12.86
C ALA A 470 19.35 -12.56 13.08
N ALA A 471 20.54 -12.30 13.61
CA ALA A 471 21.07 -10.96 13.78
C ALA A 471 21.31 -10.26 12.43
N ALA A 472 21.90 -10.95 11.45
CA ALA A 472 22.10 -10.43 10.10
C ALA A 472 20.75 -10.14 9.41
N LEU A 473 19.77 -11.04 9.53
CA LEU A 473 18.41 -10.85 9.03
C LEU A 473 17.74 -9.66 9.73
N PHE A 474 17.89 -9.50 11.01
CA PHE A 474 17.35 -8.37 11.77
C PHE A 474 17.96 -7.04 11.29
N VAL A 475 19.27 -6.97 11.12
CA VAL A 475 19.94 -5.76 10.63
C VAL A 475 19.46 -5.41 9.23
N SER A 476 19.46 -6.36 8.30
CA SER A 476 19.09 -6.11 6.90
C SER A 476 17.59 -5.82 6.71
N SER A 477 16.73 -6.47 7.50
CA SER A 477 15.28 -6.42 7.31
C SER A 477 14.57 -5.43 8.24
N VAL A 478 15.19 -4.95 9.30
CA VAL A 478 14.60 -4.03 10.29
C VAL A 478 15.46 -2.78 10.48
N VAL A 479 16.73 -2.95 10.87
CA VAL A 479 17.57 -1.80 11.26
C VAL A 479 17.89 -0.90 10.07
N ASN A 480 18.30 -1.48 8.93
CA ASN A 480 18.65 -0.69 7.74
C ASN A 480 17.44 0.04 7.14
N PRO A 481 16.27 -0.62 6.92
CA PRO A 481 15.06 0.08 6.48
C PRO A 481 14.63 1.20 7.43
N TRP A 482 14.69 0.97 8.75
CA TRP A 482 14.38 1.98 9.75
C TRP A 482 15.29 3.21 9.66
N ARG A 483 16.62 2.98 9.57
CA ARG A 483 17.60 4.06 9.41
C ARG A 483 17.39 4.83 8.11
N ALA A 484 17.13 4.13 7.00
CA ALA A 484 16.87 4.76 5.71
C ALA A 484 15.59 5.60 5.73
N ALA A 485 14.49 5.09 6.28
CA ALA A 485 13.25 5.84 6.45
C ALA A 485 13.42 7.07 7.35
N ARG A 486 14.24 6.96 8.40
CA ARG A 486 14.59 8.09 9.25
C ARG A 486 15.34 9.18 8.49
N MET A 487 16.32 8.78 7.64
CA MET A 487 17.05 9.71 6.77
C MET A 487 16.14 10.37 5.74
N GLU A 488 15.19 9.65 5.16
CA GLU A 488 14.17 10.21 4.27
C GLU A 488 13.31 11.26 4.99
N TYR A 489 12.86 10.99 6.21
CA TYR A 489 12.11 11.95 7.01
C TYR A 489 12.95 13.21 7.30
N GLU A 490 14.21 13.04 7.68
CA GLU A 490 15.14 14.17 7.90
C GLU A 490 15.36 14.97 6.60
N ALA A 491 15.58 14.28 5.47
CA ALA A 491 15.72 14.90 4.16
C ALA A 491 14.49 15.76 3.78
N SER A 492 13.28 15.30 4.12
CA SER A 492 12.03 16.00 3.80
C SER A 492 11.90 17.38 4.48
N ARG A 493 12.67 17.64 5.52
CA ARG A 493 12.69 18.92 6.27
C ARG A 493 13.53 20.01 5.59
N TYR A 494 14.33 19.64 4.60
CA TYR A 494 15.17 20.55 3.84
C TYR A 494 14.59 20.80 2.45
N PRO A 495 14.76 21.98 1.86
CA PRO A 495 14.31 22.26 0.50
C PRO A 495 15.02 21.37 -0.52
N MET A 496 14.38 21.15 -1.67
CA MET A 496 15.03 20.51 -2.81
C MET A 496 16.24 21.32 -3.26
N GLY A 497 17.34 20.64 -3.63
CA GLY A 497 18.60 21.28 -3.97
C GLY A 497 19.51 21.54 -2.77
N SER A 498 19.06 21.29 -1.54
CA SER A 498 19.92 21.40 -0.36
C SER A 498 20.95 20.26 -0.30
N PRO A 499 22.23 20.55 -0.04
CA PRO A 499 23.25 19.50 0.15
C PRO A 499 22.90 18.52 1.26
N PHE A 500 22.28 18.98 2.35
CA PHE A 500 21.82 18.10 3.45
C PHE A 500 20.77 17.09 2.98
N ARG A 501 19.83 17.53 2.12
CA ARG A 501 18.80 16.64 1.56
C ARG A 501 19.42 15.59 0.64
N THR A 502 20.32 16.03 -0.23
CA THR A 502 21.07 15.15 -1.13
C THR A 502 21.86 14.08 -0.37
N GLU A 503 22.62 14.50 0.65
CA GLU A 503 23.42 13.60 1.48
C GLU A 503 22.56 12.58 2.22
N ALA A 504 21.44 13.02 2.80
CA ALA A 504 20.53 12.10 3.51
C ALA A 504 19.97 11.03 2.59
N TYR A 505 19.55 11.37 1.35
CA TYR A 505 19.09 10.37 0.38
C TYR A 505 20.21 9.46 -0.11
N ALA A 506 21.42 9.97 -0.33
CA ALA A 506 22.58 9.17 -0.72
C ALA A 506 22.95 8.15 0.37
N ARG A 507 22.91 8.54 1.65
CA ARG A 507 23.09 7.62 2.78
C ARG A 507 21.98 6.59 2.89
N ALA A 508 20.71 6.99 2.63
CA ALA A 508 19.60 6.05 2.60
C ALA A 508 19.73 5.03 1.46
N ALA A 509 20.18 5.45 0.27
CA ALA A 509 20.46 4.57 -0.86
C ALA A 509 21.54 3.54 -0.54
N ALA A 510 22.60 3.93 0.18
CA ALA A 510 23.64 3.02 0.62
C ALA A 510 23.15 1.94 1.61
N LEU A 511 22.12 2.24 2.41
CA LEU A 511 21.49 1.27 3.33
C LEU A 511 20.56 0.30 2.60
N LEU A 512 19.86 0.76 1.54
CA LEU A 512 18.92 -0.04 0.75
C LEU A 512 19.27 0.02 -0.75
N PRO A 513 20.38 -0.63 -1.16
CA PRO A 513 20.92 -0.53 -2.51
C PRO A 513 20.06 -1.20 -3.59
N TRP A 514 18.92 -1.77 -3.22
CA TRP A 514 17.93 -2.38 -4.10
C TRP A 514 16.70 -1.47 -4.33
N TYR A 515 16.59 -0.34 -3.62
CA TYR A 515 15.44 0.55 -3.64
C TYR A 515 15.77 1.85 -4.38
N ASP A 516 15.37 1.91 -5.63
CA ASP A 516 15.69 2.98 -6.59
C ASP A 516 15.20 4.39 -6.20
N ARG A 517 14.16 4.48 -5.36
CA ARG A 517 13.58 5.76 -4.94
C ARG A 517 14.60 6.69 -4.29
N TYR A 518 15.51 6.16 -3.48
CA TYR A 518 16.49 7.01 -2.80
C TYR A 518 17.51 7.60 -3.77
N GLU A 519 17.98 6.83 -4.73
CA GLU A 519 18.83 7.34 -5.82
C GLU A 519 18.08 8.36 -6.68
N ARG A 520 16.80 8.11 -6.97
CA ARG A 520 15.94 9.05 -7.71
C ARG A 520 15.81 10.39 -6.95
N GLU A 521 15.52 10.37 -5.66
CA GLU A 521 15.34 11.59 -4.87
C GLU A 521 16.67 12.33 -4.65
N ALA A 522 17.79 11.62 -4.51
CA ALA A 522 19.12 12.21 -4.52
C ALA A 522 19.42 12.90 -5.85
N GLY A 523 19.16 12.22 -6.98
CA GLY A 523 19.33 12.76 -8.32
C GLY A 523 18.46 13.99 -8.58
N ARG A 524 17.20 13.98 -8.12
CA ARG A 524 16.32 15.16 -8.19
C ARG A 524 16.84 16.34 -7.39
N SER A 525 17.35 16.10 -6.19
CA SER A 525 17.93 17.15 -5.35
C SER A 525 19.17 17.75 -6.01
N LEU A 526 20.07 16.93 -6.55
CA LEU A 526 21.25 17.35 -7.30
C LEU A 526 20.89 18.13 -8.56
N PHE A 527 19.87 17.71 -9.27
CA PHE A 527 19.39 18.44 -10.45
C PHE A 527 18.90 19.84 -10.11
N ILE A 528 18.15 19.98 -9.01
CA ILE A 528 17.69 21.30 -8.53
C ILE A 528 18.87 22.15 -8.03
N GLU A 529 19.85 21.56 -7.34
CA GLU A 529 21.10 22.23 -6.95
C GLU A 529 21.81 22.82 -8.17
N ALA A 530 21.94 22.02 -9.23
CA ALA A 530 22.54 22.48 -10.50
C ALA A 530 21.77 23.64 -11.15
N VAL A 531 20.44 23.57 -11.17
CA VAL A 531 19.59 24.62 -11.74
C VAL A 531 19.67 25.93 -10.93
N GLN A 532 19.89 25.84 -9.62
CA GLN A 532 19.98 27.01 -8.71
C GLN A 532 21.40 27.60 -8.63
N SER A 533 22.44 26.85 -9.03
CA SER A 533 23.82 27.35 -8.98
C SER A 533 24.04 28.45 -10.02
N ARG A 534 24.77 29.49 -9.63
CA ARG A 534 25.25 30.57 -10.50
C ARG A 534 26.63 30.29 -11.08
N ASP A 535 27.36 29.33 -10.49
CA ASP A 535 28.67 28.89 -10.98
C ASP A 535 28.49 27.74 -11.98
N PRO A 536 28.89 27.88 -13.23
CA PRO A 536 28.80 26.83 -14.25
C PRO A 536 29.55 25.55 -13.89
N ASP A 537 30.65 25.64 -13.18
CA ASP A 537 31.45 24.46 -12.80
C ASP A 537 30.80 23.71 -11.60
N GLU A 538 30.18 24.42 -10.68
CA GLU A 538 29.36 23.80 -9.64
C GLU A 538 28.12 23.14 -10.24
N ALA A 539 27.42 23.83 -11.13
CA ALA A 539 26.26 23.29 -11.85
C ALA A 539 26.63 22.01 -12.59
N TRP A 540 27.78 22.01 -13.28
CA TRP A 540 28.27 20.85 -14.01
C TRP A 540 28.53 19.65 -13.07
N ARG A 541 29.24 19.87 -11.95
CA ARG A 541 29.50 18.83 -10.96
C ARG A 541 28.20 18.25 -10.37
N ALA A 542 27.22 19.09 -10.11
CA ALA A 542 25.91 18.66 -9.62
C ALA A 542 25.15 17.83 -10.67
N LEU A 543 25.16 18.24 -11.95
CA LEU A 543 24.56 17.47 -13.07
C LEU A 543 25.22 16.11 -13.25
N GLU A 544 26.55 16.03 -13.20
CA GLU A 544 27.29 14.78 -13.34
C GLU A 544 26.93 13.79 -12.22
N ARG A 545 26.84 14.27 -10.97
CA ARG A 545 26.36 13.46 -9.84
C ARG A 545 24.88 13.08 -9.99
N ALA A 546 24.03 13.97 -10.47
CA ALA A 546 22.63 13.69 -10.74
C ALA A 546 22.47 12.59 -11.81
N ARG A 547 23.25 12.68 -12.92
CA ARG A 547 23.29 11.66 -13.95
C ARG A 547 23.66 10.30 -13.38
N GLN A 548 24.74 10.23 -12.58
CA GLN A 548 25.16 8.98 -11.95
C GLN A 548 24.07 8.38 -11.05
N ALA A 549 23.38 9.21 -10.27
CA ALA A 549 22.27 8.76 -9.41
C ALA A 549 21.09 8.19 -10.26
N PHE A 550 20.69 8.87 -11.34
CA PHE A 550 19.64 8.34 -12.22
C PHE A 550 20.07 7.11 -13.00
N GLU A 551 21.33 7.00 -13.43
CA GLU A 551 21.86 5.78 -14.05
C GLU A 551 21.86 4.60 -13.06
N ASN A 552 22.18 4.85 -11.77
CA ASN A 552 22.07 3.85 -10.71
C ASN A 552 20.61 3.41 -10.57
N ALA A 553 19.69 4.35 -10.43
CA ALA A 553 18.27 4.07 -10.31
C ALA A 553 17.72 3.28 -11.52
N VAL A 554 18.10 3.65 -12.75
CA VAL A 554 17.75 2.92 -14.00
C VAL A 554 18.32 1.49 -14.01
N ARG A 555 19.51 1.26 -13.44
CA ARG A 555 20.04 -0.11 -13.29
C ARG A 555 19.21 -0.96 -12.34
N MET A 556 18.67 -0.37 -11.27
CA MET A 556 17.79 -1.04 -10.31
C MET A 556 16.41 -1.31 -10.90
N ASP A 557 15.84 -0.34 -11.62
CA ASP A 557 14.56 -0.48 -12.34
C ASP A 557 14.72 -0.16 -13.83
N ARG A 558 15.04 -1.21 -14.60
CA ARG A 558 15.22 -1.12 -16.05
C ARG A 558 13.92 -0.88 -16.83
N ARG A 559 12.76 -0.97 -16.19
CA ARG A 559 11.45 -0.79 -16.84
C ARG A 559 10.88 0.60 -16.64
N SER A 560 11.38 1.37 -15.70
CA SER A 560 10.85 2.68 -15.37
C SER A 560 11.05 3.71 -16.48
N GLY A 561 9.96 4.19 -17.05
CA GLY A 561 9.95 5.36 -17.95
C GLY A 561 10.26 6.65 -17.20
N VAL A 562 9.79 6.77 -15.96
CA VAL A 562 10.00 7.97 -15.11
C VAL A 562 11.49 8.20 -14.84
N LEU A 563 12.25 7.17 -14.46
CA LEU A 563 13.69 7.30 -14.20
C LEU A 563 14.46 7.72 -15.44
N ARG A 564 14.11 7.17 -16.60
CA ARG A 564 14.70 7.56 -17.88
C ARG A 564 14.35 8.98 -18.28
N ALA A 565 13.11 9.40 -18.05
CA ALA A 565 12.69 10.77 -18.35
C ALA A 565 13.48 11.80 -17.50
N TYR A 566 13.75 11.50 -16.24
CA TYR A 566 14.64 12.33 -15.42
C TYR A 566 16.09 12.30 -15.92
N LEU A 567 16.59 11.11 -16.30
CA LEU A 567 17.93 11.00 -16.89
C LEU A 567 18.04 11.84 -18.18
N ALA A 568 17.05 11.80 -19.04
CA ALA A 568 17.00 12.63 -20.26
C ALA A 568 17.02 14.12 -19.93
N LEU A 569 16.32 14.55 -18.86
CA LEU A 569 16.29 15.93 -18.42
C LEU A 569 17.65 16.41 -17.91
N VAL A 570 18.37 15.57 -17.17
CA VAL A 570 19.75 15.84 -16.74
C VAL A 570 20.69 15.96 -17.92
N LEU A 571 20.66 14.98 -18.84
CA LEU A 571 21.47 14.99 -20.08
C LEU A 571 21.20 16.22 -20.93
N SER A 572 19.95 16.63 -21.04
CA SER A 572 19.57 17.86 -21.75
C SER A 572 20.20 19.12 -21.11
N SER A 573 20.27 19.16 -19.79
CA SER A 573 20.91 20.26 -19.06
C SER A 573 22.44 20.23 -19.18
N GLU A 574 23.05 19.05 -19.22
CA GLU A 574 24.48 18.90 -19.54
C GLU A 574 24.80 19.44 -20.93
N VAL A 575 23.97 19.11 -21.94
CA VAL A 575 24.14 19.60 -23.33
C VAL A 575 24.03 21.12 -23.41
N ARG A 576 23.11 21.72 -22.68
CA ARG A 576 22.98 23.20 -22.64
C ARG A 576 24.17 23.89 -21.97
N LEU A 577 24.72 23.28 -20.92
CA LEU A 577 25.83 23.86 -20.17
C LEU A 577 27.18 23.67 -20.89
N ARG A 578 27.39 22.48 -21.47
CA ARG A 578 28.60 22.10 -22.23
C ARG A 578 28.18 21.34 -23.49
N PRO A 579 27.91 22.05 -24.62
CA PRO A 579 27.47 21.41 -25.84
C PRO A 579 28.50 20.41 -26.40
N THR A 580 28.01 19.23 -26.77
CA THR A 580 28.81 18.20 -27.45
C THR A 580 28.06 17.74 -28.72
N ARG A 581 28.80 17.26 -29.72
CA ARG A 581 28.20 16.82 -31.01
C ARG A 581 27.22 15.65 -30.83
N GLU A 582 27.48 14.77 -29.86
CA GLU A 582 26.70 13.56 -29.62
C GLU A 582 25.59 13.77 -28.58
N GLY A 583 25.65 14.87 -27.81
CA GLY A 583 24.74 15.16 -26.72
C GLY A 583 23.25 15.13 -27.10
N PRO A 584 22.82 15.87 -28.14
CA PRO A 584 21.41 15.86 -28.56
C PRO A 584 20.91 14.49 -28.98
N ALA A 585 21.72 13.69 -29.67
CA ALA A 585 21.35 12.32 -30.06
C ALA A 585 21.14 11.42 -28.82
N ARG A 586 21.99 11.57 -27.81
CA ARG A 586 21.85 10.82 -26.55
C ARG A 586 20.60 11.23 -25.76
N VAL A 587 20.29 12.52 -25.67
CA VAL A 587 19.05 13.01 -25.08
C VAL A 587 17.83 12.42 -25.77
N ARG A 588 17.82 12.46 -27.12
CA ARG A 588 16.75 11.88 -27.95
C ARG A 588 16.53 10.40 -27.65
N GLU A 589 17.61 9.60 -27.65
CA GLU A 589 17.56 8.16 -27.39
C GLU A 589 16.89 7.88 -26.05
N VAL A 590 17.34 8.53 -24.98
CA VAL A 590 16.85 8.29 -23.61
C VAL A 590 15.43 8.81 -23.42
N ALA A 591 15.09 9.97 -24.00
CA ALA A 591 13.75 10.55 -23.92
C ALA A 591 12.71 9.68 -24.65
N ILE A 592 13.03 9.17 -25.84
CA ILE A 592 12.14 8.28 -26.60
C ILE A 592 12.00 6.92 -25.91
N ASP A 593 13.09 6.34 -25.37
CA ASP A 593 12.99 5.09 -24.58
C ASP A 593 12.16 5.29 -23.31
N ALA A 594 12.22 6.45 -22.65
CA ALA A 594 11.37 6.78 -21.51
C ALA A 594 9.87 6.69 -21.88
N VAL A 595 9.49 7.34 -22.99
CA VAL A 595 8.09 7.33 -23.48
C VAL A 595 7.67 5.95 -23.99
N ALA A 596 8.58 5.17 -24.58
CA ALA A 596 8.29 3.80 -25.00
C ALA A 596 7.95 2.87 -23.81
N ARG A 597 8.52 3.13 -22.64
CA ARG A 597 8.30 2.35 -21.41
C ARG A 597 6.98 2.69 -20.71
N ASP A 598 6.55 3.94 -20.73
CA ASP A 598 5.28 4.39 -20.13
C ASP A 598 4.57 5.38 -21.07
N PRO A 599 4.04 4.88 -22.21
CA PRO A 599 3.58 5.71 -23.32
C PRO A 599 2.30 6.50 -23.05
N LEU A 600 1.60 6.19 -21.98
CA LEU A 600 0.36 6.84 -21.56
C LEU A 600 0.53 7.70 -20.30
N ASN A 601 1.74 7.84 -19.78
CA ASN A 601 1.98 8.66 -18.61
C ASN A 601 2.27 10.12 -19.03
N PRO A 602 1.37 11.07 -18.75
CA PRO A 602 1.55 12.45 -19.14
C PRO A 602 2.79 13.10 -18.48
N TYR A 603 3.16 12.63 -17.30
CA TYR A 603 4.35 13.10 -16.60
C TYR A 603 5.65 12.67 -17.30
N VAL A 604 5.72 11.42 -17.78
CA VAL A 604 6.86 10.91 -18.55
C VAL A 604 6.95 11.62 -19.89
N ILE A 605 5.81 11.81 -20.57
CA ILE A 605 5.75 12.52 -21.84
C ILE A 605 6.23 13.97 -21.68
N GLY A 606 5.76 14.69 -20.64
CA GLY A 606 6.15 16.08 -20.38
C GLY A 606 7.63 16.24 -20.04
N LEU A 607 8.21 15.34 -19.22
CA LEU A 607 9.66 15.35 -18.94
C LEU A 607 10.49 15.05 -20.19
N ALA A 608 10.07 14.09 -21.02
CA ALA A 608 10.74 13.78 -22.29
C ALA A 608 10.67 14.96 -23.27
N GLU A 609 9.52 15.61 -23.37
CA GLU A 609 9.32 16.82 -24.16
C GLU A 609 10.26 17.95 -23.71
N GLN A 610 10.28 18.26 -22.40
CA GLN A 610 11.19 19.26 -21.83
C GLN A 610 12.67 18.94 -22.13
N SER A 611 13.04 17.66 -22.07
CA SER A 611 14.39 17.21 -22.37
C SER A 611 14.76 17.45 -23.84
N LEU A 612 13.84 17.12 -24.75
CA LEU A 612 14.03 17.34 -26.18
C LEU A 612 14.12 18.84 -26.53
N MET A 613 13.24 19.66 -25.95
CA MET A 613 13.31 21.12 -26.10
C MET A 613 14.64 21.69 -25.61
N GLY A 614 15.12 21.22 -24.45
CA GLY A 614 16.40 21.65 -23.90
C GLY A 614 17.61 21.24 -24.73
N ALA A 615 17.47 20.24 -25.59
CA ALA A 615 18.47 19.78 -26.56
C ALA A 615 18.23 20.32 -27.96
N GLU A 616 17.34 21.32 -28.15
CA GLU A 616 16.98 21.96 -29.42
C GLU A 616 16.34 20.99 -30.46
N LEU A 617 15.73 19.91 -29.99
CA LEU A 617 15.00 18.91 -30.79
C LEU A 617 13.50 19.23 -30.84
N ASP A 618 13.17 20.43 -31.31
CA ASP A 618 11.83 21.03 -31.28
C ASP A 618 10.77 20.26 -32.07
N ALA A 619 11.15 19.56 -33.14
CA ALA A 619 10.22 18.78 -33.95
C ALA A 619 9.70 17.54 -33.19
N GLU A 620 10.59 16.83 -32.55
CA GLU A 620 10.25 15.65 -31.74
C GLU A 620 9.47 16.06 -30.49
N ALA A 621 9.88 17.13 -29.83
CA ALA A 621 9.18 17.68 -28.67
C ALA A 621 7.73 18.06 -29.04
N GLY A 622 7.53 18.80 -30.15
CA GLY A 622 6.21 19.18 -30.64
C GLY A 622 5.32 17.98 -30.99
N SER A 623 5.93 16.91 -31.53
CA SER A 623 5.21 15.66 -31.79
C SER A 623 4.69 15.00 -30.51
N LEU A 624 5.50 15.00 -29.44
CA LEU A 624 5.08 14.46 -28.14
C LEU A 624 3.99 15.31 -27.49
N ALA A 625 4.12 16.65 -27.51
CA ALA A 625 3.11 17.57 -26.98
C ALA A 625 1.75 17.39 -27.67
N LEU A 626 1.73 17.34 -29.01
CA LEU A 626 0.53 17.09 -29.81
C LEU A 626 -0.09 15.73 -29.51
N ARG A 627 0.73 14.69 -29.36
CA ARG A 627 0.25 13.36 -28.96
C ARG A 627 -0.40 13.40 -27.56
N CYS A 628 0.22 14.07 -26.61
CA CYS A 628 -0.31 14.22 -25.25
C CYS A 628 -1.65 15.00 -25.25
N ALA A 629 -1.76 16.09 -25.99
CA ALA A 629 -2.98 16.88 -26.14
C ALA A 629 -4.13 16.07 -26.76
N LYS A 630 -3.84 15.18 -27.74
CA LYS A 630 -4.83 14.27 -28.32
C LYS A 630 -5.29 13.18 -27.36
N LEU A 631 -4.37 12.62 -26.57
CA LEU A 631 -4.70 11.59 -25.58
C LEU A 631 -5.53 12.14 -24.42
N TYR A 632 -5.26 13.38 -24.02
CA TYR A 632 -5.82 14.01 -22.83
C TYR A 632 -6.43 15.38 -23.13
N PRO A 633 -7.49 15.45 -23.95
CA PRO A 633 -8.08 16.73 -24.36
C PRO A 633 -8.72 17.53 -23.21
N GLY A 634 -8.99 16.89 -22.08
CA GLY A 634 -9.52 17.56 -20.88
C GLY A 634 -8.48 18.33 -20.07
N PHE A 635 -7.18 18.02 -20.24
CA PHE A 635 -6.11 18.56 -19.40
C PHE A 635 -5.45 19.78 -20.02
N ALA A 636 -5.00 20.73 -19.18
CA ALA A 636 -4.43 22.00 -19.61
C ALA A 636 -3.00 21.88 -20.10
N GLN A 637 -2.14 21.15 -19.38
CA GLN A 637 -0.69 21.14 -19.60
C GLN A 637 -0.29 20.79 -21.06
N PRO A 638 -0.83 19.74 -21.70
CA PRO A 638 -0.45 19.41 -23.08
C PRO A 638 -0.73 20.55 -24.09
N PHE A 639 -1.79 21.32 -23.86
CA PHE A 639 -2.11 22.47 -24.72
C PHE A 639 -1.17 23.64 -24.46
N ALA A 640 -0.77 23.85 -23.20
CA ALA A 640 0.22 24.86 -22.83
C ALA A 640 1.58 24.55 -23.46
N ASP A 641 1.97 23.27 -23.50
CA ASP A 641 3.23 22.82 -24.10
C ASP A 641 3.22 23.03 -25.61
N VAL A 642 2.14 22.64 -26.30
CA VAL A 642 1.96 22.92 -27.76
C VAL A 642 2.02 24.42 -28.06
N GLY A 643 1.34 25.24 -27.26
CA GLY A 643 1.31 26.69 -27.44
C GLY A 643 2.66 27.35 -27.17
N SER A 644 3.36 26.92 -26.13
CA SER A 644 4.71 27.39 -25.81
C SER A 644 5.71 27.02 -26.90
N MET A 645 5.57 25.85 -27.51
CA MET A 645 6.37 25.42 -28.64
C MET A 645 6.09 26.27 -29.89
N ALA A 646 4.83 26.54 -30.22
CA ALA A 646 4.45 27.40 -31.32
C ALA A 646 5.04 28.83 -31.14
N LEU A 647 5.02 29.34 -29.90
CA LEU A 647 5.58 30.65 -29.56
C LEU A 647 7.10 30.69 -29.76
N ARG A 648 7.84 29.64 -29.41
CA ARG A 648 9.29 29.51 -29.66
C ARG A 648 9.62 29.47 -31.16
N GLN A 649 8.77 28.82 -31.93
CA GLN A 649 8.90 28.75 -33.38
C GLN A 649 8.44 30.02 -34.14
N GLY A 650 8.07 31.07 -33.40
CA GLY A 650 7.62 32.34 -33.96
C GLY A 650 6.16 32.31 -34.46
N ARG A 651 5.43 31.22 -34.29
CA ARG A 651 4.04 31.04 -34.73
C ARG A 651 3.06 31.56 -33.66
N SER A 652 3.10 32.90 -33.44
CA SER A 652 2.38 33.54 -32.35
C SER A 652 0.84 33.39 -32.43
N GLY A 653 0.27 33.29 -33.65
CA GLY A 653 -1.15 33.01 -33.87
C GLY A 653 -1.57 31.65 -33.32
N ASP A 654 -0.89 30.58 -33.76
CA ASP A 654 -1.12 29.21 -33.27
C ASP A 654 -0.92 29.09 -31.76
N ALA A 655 0.08 29.86 -31.23
CA ALA A 655 0.33 29.91 -29.78
C ALA A 655 -0.87 30.50 -29.02
N ILE A 656 -1.46 31.58 -29.50
CA ILE A 656 -2.66 32.19 -28.88
C ILE A 656 -3.80 31.18 -28.86
N ASP A 657 -4.11 30.52 -29.98
CA ASP A 657 -5.22 29.57 -30.07
C ASP A 657 -5.10 28.43 -29.06
N THR A 658 -3.88 27.88 -28.94
CA THR A 658 -3.62 26.74 -28.03
C THR A 658 -3.50 27.17 -26.56
N LEU A 659 -2.82 28.26 -26.26
CA LEU A 659 -2.67 28.78 -24.90
C LEU A 659 -4.01 29.29 -24.33
N ALA A 660 -4.86 29.91 -25.17
CA ALA A 660 -6.20 30.31 -24.75
C ALA A 660 -7.08 29.11 -24.40
N ILE A 661 -6.89 27.96 -25.02
CA ILE A 661 -7.51 26.71 -24.61
C ILE A 661 -6.94 26.25 -23.27
N ALA A 662 -5.62 26.22 -23.11
CA ALA A 662 -4.93 25.74 -21.91
C ALA A 662 -5.36 26.48 -20.65
N VAL A 663 -5.42 27.81 -20.67
CA VAL A 663 -5.77 28.63 -19.48
C VAL A 663 -7.21 28.44 -18.97
N ARG A 664 -8.10 27.87 -19.82
CA ARG A 664 -9.50 27.56 -19.50
C ARG A 664 -9.74 26.13 -19.02
N LYS A 665 -8.76 25.24 -19.21
CA LYS A 665 -8.86 23.82 -18.84
C LYS A 665 -8.43 23.54 -17.40
N ASP A 666 -8.60 22.28 -16.99
CA ASP A 666 -8.20 21.82 -15.67
C ASP A 666 -6.66 21.70 -15.57
N TRP A 667 -6.10 22.30 -14.54
CA TRP A 667 -4.68 22.27 -14.20
C TRP A 667 -4.36 21.33 -13.02
N HIS A 668 -5.34 20.55 -12.56
CA HIS A 668 -5.17 19.61 -11.45
C HIS A 668 -4.49 20.20 -10.21
N GLY A 669 -4.81 21.46 -9.89
CA GLY A 669 -4.25 22.15 -8.75
C GLY A 669 -2.82 22.67 -8.95
N ASP A 670 -2.34 22.82 -10.19
CA ASP A 670 -1.07 23.48 -10.52
C ASP A 670 -1.26 24.97 -10.91
N PRO A 671 -1.26 25.90 -9.92
CA PRO A 671 -1.38 27.31 -10.20
C PRO A 671 -0.12 27.89 -10.88
N GLN A 672 1.05 27.27 -10.67
CA GLN A 672 2.31 27.71 -11.25
C GLN A 672 2.36 27.46 -12.76
N GLY A 673 1.96 26.26 -13.19
CA GLY A 673 1.81 25.93 -14.62
C GLY A 673 0.80 26.83 -15.30
N LYS A 674 -0.34 27.10 -14.66
CA LYS A 674 -1.36 28.03 -15.15
C LYS A 674 -0.83 29.46 -15.29
N ALA A 675 -0.04 29.93 -14.32
CA ALA A 675 0.58 31.27 -14.37
C ALA A 675 1.55 31.39 -15.55
N LYS A 676 2.39 30.38 -15.79
CA LYS A 676 3.30 30.34 -16.95
C LYS A 676 2.56 30.29 -18.28
N ALA A 677 1.45 29.58 -18.37
CA ALA A 677 0.62 29.57 -19.58
C ALA A 677 0.04 30.96 -19.87
N TRP A 678 -0.42 31.70 -18.87
CA TRP A 678 -0.85 33.09 -18.98
C TRP A 678 0.30 34.03 -19.38
N GLU A 679 1.51 33.85 -18.84
CA GLU A 679 2.72 34.57 -19.20
C GLU A 679 3.07 34.35 -20.69
N SER A 680 3.08 33.10 -21.15
CA SER A 680 3.33 32.77 -22.56
C SER A 680 2.26 33.34 -23.48
N LEU A 681 1.01 33.35 -23.07
CA LEU A 681 -0.11 33.95 -23.81
C LEU A 681 0.06 35.47 -23.92
N SER A 682 0.49 36.14 -22.85
CA SER A 682 0.83 37.56 -22.85
C SER A 682 1.94 37.87 -23.86
N THR A 683 3.01 37.07 -23.88
CA THR A 683 4.11 37.22 -24.83
C THR A 683 3.63 37.03 -26.29
N ALA A 684 2.73 36.06 -26.53
CA ALA A 684 2.17 35.82 -27.85
C ALA A 684 1.31 37.02 -28.33
N TYR A 685 0.52 37.60 -27.45
CA TYR A 685 -0.26 38.81 -27.76
C TYR A 685 0.62 40.03 -28.05
N LEU A 686 1.70 40.24 -27.25
CA LEU A 686 2.65 41.33 -27.53
C LEU A 686 3.28 41.23 -28.92
N ARG A 687 3.69 40.02 -29.31
CA ARG A 687 4.30 39.80 -30.64
C ARG A 687 3.35 40.08 -31.82
N LEU A 688 2.03 40.02 -31.57
CA LEU A 688 1.00 40.34 -32.55
C LEU A 688 0.39 41.74 -32.34
N GLU A 689 1.06 42.58 -31.51
CA GLU A 689 0.66 43.95 -31.22
C GLU A 689 -0.75 44.12 -30.62
N LYS A 690 -1.24 43.05 -29.96
CA LYS A 690 -2.52 43.01 -29.23
C LYS A 690 -2.29 43.42 -27.77
N TYR A 691 -2.10 44.74 -27.53
CA TYR A 691 -1.59 45.24 -26.25
C TYR A 691 -2.57 45.12 -25.10
N GLU A 692 -3.89 45.27 -25.35
CA GLU A 692 -4.90 45.12 -24.28
C GLU A 692 -4.97 43.67 -23.79
N GLU A 693 -5.02 42.71 -24.70
CA GLU A 693 -5.04 41.30 -24.39
C GLU A 693 -3.74 40.86 -23.74
N ALA A 694 -2.61 41.43 -24.16
CA ALA A 694 -1.29 41.15 -23.55
C ALA A 694 -1.24 41.63 -22.09
N GLN A 695 -1.75 42.82 -21.81
CA GLN A 695 -1.83 43.34 -20.45
C GLN A 695 -2.73 42.48 -19.57
N ALA A 696 -3.93 42.13 -20.03
CA ALA A 696 -4.91 41.32 -19.28
C ALA A 696 -4.36 39.91 -18.99
N ALA A 697 -3.65 39.31 -19.96
CA ALA A 697 -3.00 38.01 -19.77
C ALA A 697 -1.85 38.10 -18.74
N ALA A 698 -1.00 39.12 -18.83
CA ALA A 698 0.09 39.33 -17.86
C ALA A 698 -0.42 39.56 -16.44
N GLU A 699 -1.49 40.35 -16.27
CA GLU A 699 -2.14 40.54 -14.96
C GLU A 699 -2.74 39.23 -14.42
N SER A 700 -3.27 38.38 -15.30
CA SER A 700 -3.77 37.06 -14.90
C SER A 700 -2.65 36.13 -14.44
N ALA A 701 -1.49 36.17 -15.08
CA ALA A 701 -0.28 35.46 -14.66
C ALA A 701 0.19 35.94 -13.28
N LEU A 702 0.28 37.26 -13.07
CA LEU A 702 0.75 37.88 -11.83
C LEU A 702 -0.21 37.69 -10.64
N ARG A 703 -1.52 37.55 -10.90
CA ARG A 703 -2.48 37.18 -9.84
C ARG A 703 -2.22 35.76 -9.31
N LEU A 704 -1.76 34.85 -10.14
CA LEU A 704 -1.45 33.47 -9.76
C LEU A 704 -0.03 33.33 -9.18
N ASN A 705 0.92 34.08 -9.74
CA ASN A 705 2.30 34.12 -9.27
C ASN A 705 2.90 35.54 -9.46
N PRO A 706 2.94 36.35 -8.37
CA PRO A 706 3.48 37.73 -8.43
C PRO A 706 4.98 37.80 -8.75
N ALA A 707 5.72 36.70 -8.64
CA ALA A 707 7.16 36.65 -8.80
C ALA A 707 7.62 36.33 -10.23
N LEU A 708 6.72 36.34 -11.24
CA LEU A 708 7.06 36.10 -12.66
C LEU A 708 7.63 37.37 -13.32
N PRO A 709 8.95 37.44 -13.60
CA PRO A 709 9.58 38.64 -14.14
C PRO A 709 9.09 38.98 -15.54
N THR A 710 9.01 37.97 -16.45
CA THR A 710 8.53 38.16 -17.83
C THR A 710 7.08 38.66 -17.88
N ALA A 711 6.20 38.18 -16.98
CA ALA A 711 4.83 38.67 -16.92
C ALA A 711 4.78 40.15 -16.47
N SER A 712 5.67 40.56 -15.54
CA SER A 712 5.80 41.97 -15.11
C SER A 712 6.31 42.85 -16.23
N GLU A 713 7.33 42.40 -16.96
CA GLU A 713 7.89 43.08 -18.14
C GLU A 713 6.84 43.21 -19.25
N ASN A 714 6.17 42.13 -19.62
CA ASN A 714 5.12 42.14 -20.62
C ASN A 714 3.98 43.10 -20.28
N ARG A 715 3.57 43.18 -19.00
CA ARG A 715 2.56 44.13 -18.57
C ARG A 715 3.00 45.59 -18.77
N LEU A 716 4.22 45.91 -18.36
CA LEU A 716 4.74 47.27 -18.49
C LEU A 716 4.92 47.65 -19.97
N GLU A 717 5.43 46.74 -20.80
CA GLU A 717 5.61 46.94 -22.20
C GLU A 717 4.27 47.14 -22.94
N ALA A 718 3.27 46.34 -22.63
CA ALA A 718 1.92 46.48 -23.20
C ALA A 718 1.30 47.85 -22.87
N ILE A 719 1.43 48.32 -21.64
CA ILE A 719 0.94 49.64 -21.22
C ILE A 719 1.68 50.74 -21.99
N ARG A 720 3.01 50.64 -22.09
CA ARG A 720 3.84 51.63 -22.79
C ARG A 720 3.50 51.73 -24.27
N LEU A 721 3.40 50.57 -24.97
CA LEU A 721 3.14 50.53 -26.40
C LEU A 721 1.68 50.93 -26.73
N ARG A 722 0.74 50.67 -25.85
CA ARG A 722 -0.65 51.18 -25.97
C ARG A 722 -0.70 52.70 -25.86
N ALA A 723 -0.08 53.27 -24.81
CA ALA A 723 -0.04 54.73 -24.62
C ALA A 723 0.70 55.51 -25.71
N GLY A 724 1.51 54.87 -26.55
CA GLY A 724 2.17 55.46 -27.71
C GLY A 724 1.35 55.39 -29.00
N ARG A 725 0.21 54.65 -29.01
CA ARG A 725 -0.74 54.58 -30.16
C ARG A 725 -1.95 55.53 -30.00
N ASP A 726 -2.32 55.85 -28.76
CA ASP A 726 -3.33 56.87 -28.40
C ASP A 726 -2.68 58.29 -28.46
#